data_3988b3ed616bafa036ecbd7ee82296d8
#
_entry.id   3988b3ed616bafa036ecbd7ee82296d8
#
_cell.length_a   1.000
_cell.length_b   1.000
_cell.length_c   1.000
_cell.angle_alpha   90.00
_cell.angle_beta   90.00
_cell.angle_gamma   90.00
#
_symmetry.space_group_name_H-M   'P 1'
#
loop_
_entity.id
_entity.type
_entity.pdbx_description
1 polymer ?
#
loop_
_entity_poly.entity_id
_entity_poly.type
_entity_poly.pdbx_seq_one_letter_code
_entity_poly.pdbx_strand_id
1 'polypeptide(L)'
;ILRNVFENPGWYTSYTPYQPEISQGRLEALINFQTMVSDLTGMDIANASLLDEATAAAEAMTLAKRVSKSKSDIFYVDENCFENTINVLKTRAKPLGIEIKVGPIHDAIDQECYGIFIQYPGSDGLIDDYSIAVESIQKKEGIAIFSSDLLALCLLKPPGEMGADIVVGSSQRFGVPLGCGGPHAAFMAVREDLKRSLPGRIVGASVDSSGDLAYRLALQTREQHIRREKATSNICTAQALLAIMAGFYSLYHGKEGLIEIATKVNLLTCILKENLSILGFEIKNDKFFDTLVIHTGGETPAIHSRALEKEINLRIIDSETLGLSLDETSTMEDLEILLEIFANTAVELQVSHIESIPEKLIRQSSFLDHKIFNEFHTETEMLRYIRSLSDKDIALDRAMIPLGSCTMKLNATSEMIPVSWPEFSNIHPFAPKDQLMGYEKLVNEMEEMLSLLTGYSGISLQPNAGSQGEYAGLLAIDAFHKNNQEAHRDICLIPKSAHGTNPASAQMVGLKVVPVECDSEGNIDIIDLKEKAEKYSENLSSLMITYPSTHGVFETSVTEVCEIIHSHGGFVYIDGANFNAMVGLCFPGSFGGDVSHLNLHKTFCIPHGGGGPGIGPIGVVEKLKDFMPSFHSETKTVGPVSGTDWGSASILPISWMYIKMMGT
;
A
#
# COMPACT_ATOMS: atom_id res chain seq x y z
N ILE A 1 11.24 11.50 -15.89
CA ILE A 1 9.99 11.40 -15.12
C ILE A 1 10.21 11.90 -13.69
N LEU A 2 11.18 11.38 -12.94
CA LEU A 2 11.44 11.74 -11.54
C LEU A 2 11.52 13.27 -11.37
N ARG A 3 12.43 13.95 -12.05
CA ARG A 3 12.59 15.42 -12.00
C ARG A 3 11.33 16.17 -12.42
N ASN A 4 10.59 15.68 -13.42
CA ASN A 4 9.45 16.39 -13.99
C ASN A 4 8.13 16.12 -13.27
N VAL A 5 8.11 15.22 -12.28
CA VAL A 5 6.95 14.90 -11.48
C VAL A 5 7.23 15.17 -10.00
N PHE A 6 8.19 14.51 -9.36
CA PHE A 6 8.49 14.67 -7.94
C PHE A 6 9.05 16.04 -7.58
N GLU A 7 9.86 16.61 -8.45
CA GLU A 7 10.49 17.93 -8.26
C GLU A 7 9.69 19.07 -8.89
N ASN A 8 8.57 18.76 -9.56
CA ASN A 8 7.74 19.74 -10.25
C ASN A 8 6.54 20.16 -9.40
N PRO A 9 6.51 21.42 -8.88
CA PRO A 9 5.42 21.89 -8.04
C PRO A 9 4.06 21.89 -8.75
N GLY A 10 3.99 21.98 -10.07
CA GLY A 10 2.76 21.83 -10.83
C GLY A 10 2.10 20.46 -10.65
N TRP A 11 2.88 19.44 -10.27
CA TRP A 11 2.39 18.10 -10.01
C TRP A 11 2.22 17.82 -8.52
N TYR A 12 3.24 18.01 -7.68
CA TYR A 12 3.16 17.63 -6.28
C TYR A 12 2.33 18.59 -5.41
N THR A 13 2.13 19.85 -5.81
CA THR A 13 1.29 20.79 -5.05
C THR A 13 -0.20 20.73 -5.40
N SER A 14 -0.61 19.96 -6.40
CA SER A 14 -2.02 19.77 -6.73
C SER A 14 -2.73 18.94 -5.68
N TYR A 15 -4.05 19.17 -5.54
CA TYR A 15 -4.89 18.35 -4.70
C TYR A 15 -5.16 16.97 -5.33
N THR A 16 -5.42 15.96 -4.52
CA THR A 16 -5.89 14.66 -5.00
C THR A 16 -7.10 14.83 -5.92
N PRO A 17 -7.16 14.14 -7.08
CA PRO A 17 -8.14 14.42 -8.13
C PRO A 17 -9.54 13.92 -7.81
N TYR A 18 -10.16 14.49 -6.76
CA TYR A 18 -11.56 14.22 -6.40
C TYR A 18 -12.55 15.14 -7.12
N GLN A 19 -12.11 16.31 -7.53
CA GLN A 19 -12.90 17.31 -8.22
C GLN A 19 -12.52 17.33 -9.70
N PRO A 20 -13.33 16.70 -10.58
CA PRO A 20 -13.02 16.56 -12.00
C PRO A 20 -12.76 17.89 -12.71
N GLU A 21 -13.49 18.94 -12.30
CA GLU A 21 -13.43 20.28 -12.90
C GLU A 21 -12.06 20.97 -12.76
N ILE A 22 -11.20 20.51 -11.84
CA ILE A 22 -9.86 21.07 -11.61
C ILE A 22 -8.75 20.02 -11.75
N SER A 23 -9.06 18.83 -12.25
CA SER A 23 -8.16 17.67 -12.22
C SER A 23 -8.22 16.84 -13.51
N GLN A 24 -8.58 17.43 -14.64
CA GLN A 24 -8.75 16.71 -15.91
C GLN A 24 -7.46 16.04 -16.39
N GLY A 25 -6.31 16.69 -16.23
CA GLY A 25 -5.02 16.13 -16.60
C GLY A 25 -4.61 14.96 -15.72
N ARG A 26 -4.84 15.04 -14.40
CA ARG A 26 -4.54 13.90 -13.49
C ARG A 26 -5.49 12.74 -13.72
N LEU A 27 -6.75 13.00 -13.99
CA LEU A 27 -7.71 11.94 -14.31
C LEU A 27 -7.36 11.25 -15.62
N GLU A 28 -6.87 11.99 -16.63
CA GLU A 28 -6.34 11.40 -17.87
C GLU A 28 -5.11 10.52 -17.57
N ALA A 29 -4.18 10.98 -16.77
CA ALA A 29 -3.02 10.18 -16.37
C ALA A 29 -3.41 8.92 -15.59
N LEU A 30 -4.42 8.99 -14.72
CA LEU A 30 -4.90 7.84 -13.94
C LEU A 30 -5.69 6.84 -14.79
N ILE A 31 -6.42 7.27 -15.82
CA ILE A 31 -7.07 6.32 -16.73
C ILE A 31 -6.03 5.58 -17.58
N ASN A 32 -4.91 6.23 -17.92
CA ASN A 32 -3.77 5.55 -18.57
C ASN A 32 -3.18 4.46 -17.65
N PHE A 33 -3.02 4.77 -16.35
CA PHE A 33 -2.59 3.78 -15.36
C PHE A 33 -3.57 2.60 -15.27
N GLN A 34 -4.87 2.85 -15.20
CA GLN A 34 -5.89 1.79 -15.17
C GLN A 34 -5.83 0.90 -16.41
N THR A 35 -5.69 1.50 -17.60
CA THR A 35 -5.57 0.79 -18.87
C THR A 35 -4.33 -0.09 -18.88
N MET A 36 -3.18 0.46 -18.46
CA MET A 36 -1.92 -0.28 -18.35
C MET A 36 -2.08 -1.52 -17.45
N VAL A 37 -2.65 -1.36 -16.27
CA VAL A 37 -2.86 -2.47 -15.33
C VAL A 37 -3.81 -3.52 -15.90
N SER A 38 -4.94 -3.10 -16.48
CA SER A 38 -5.91 -4.03 -17.08
C SER A 38 -5.28 -4.83 -18.23
N ASP A 39 -4.56 -4.16 -19.11
CA ASP A 39 -3.92 -4.80 -20.27
C ASP A 39 -2.85 -5.80 -19.84
N LEU A 40 -1.97 -5.42 -18.92
CA LEU A 40 -0.88 -6.29 -18.45
C LEU A 40 -1.41 -7.50 -17.70
N THR A 41 -2.41 -7.32 -16.84
CA THR A 41 -2.98 -8.40 -16.03
C THR A 41 -3.97 -9.28 -16.79
N GLY A 42 -4.44 -8.84 -17.96
CA GLY A 42 -5.51 -9.50 -18.72
C GLY A 42 -6.88 -9.43 -18.05
N MET A 43 -7.12 -8.40 -17.21
CA MET A 43 -8.35 -8.22 -16.46
C MET A 43 -9.22 -7.12 -17.08
N ASP A 44 -10.55 -7.19 -16.83
CA ASP A 44 -11.51 -6.31 -17.47
C ASP A 44 -11.44 -4.86 -16.96
N ILE A 45 -11.15 -4.65 -15.69
CA ILE A 45 -11.15 -3.33 -15.06
C ILE A 45 -10.18 -3.24 -13.89
N ALA A 46 -9.41 -2.15 -13.84
CA ALA A 46 -8.52 -1.81 -12.74
C ALA A 46 -8.96 -0.53 -12.03
N ASN A 47 -8.57 -0.39 -10.75
CA ASN A 47 -8.73 0.87 -10.01
C ASN A 47 -7.60 1.87 -10.32
N ALA A 48 -7.76 3.10 -9.85
CA ALA A 48 -6.79 4.19 -10.05
C ALA A 48 -5.66 4.21 -9.03
N SER A 49 -5.50 3.25 -8.24
CA SER A 49 -4.46 2.74 -7.34
C SER A 49 -4.98 2.34 -5.96
N LEU A 50 -4.14 1.64 -5.21
CA LEU A 50 -4.25 1.36 -3.77
C LEU A 50 -2.98 1.85 -3.05
N LEU A 51 -2.70 1.33 -1.85
CA LEU A 51 -1.60 1.82 -1.01
C LEU A 51 -0.30 1.07 -1.31
N ASP A 52 -0.17 -0.17 -0.83
CA ASP A 52 0.93 -1.08 -1.14
C ASP A 52 0.41 -2.48 -1.49
N GLU A 53 1.27 -3.38 -1.96
CA GLU A 53 0.90 -4.72 -2.39
C GLU A 53 0.24 -5.53 -1.27
N ALA A 54 0.82 -5.51 -0.07
CA ALA A 54 0.32 -6.29 1.05
C ALA A 54 -1.08 -5.85 1.51
N THR A 55 -1.34 -4.54 1.54
CA THR A 55 -2.68 -4.01 1.83
C THR A 55 -3.66 -4.25 0.69
N ALA A 56 -3.20 -4.22 -0.57
CA ALA A 56 -4.03 -4.59 -1.72
C ALA A 56 -4.44 -6.08 -1.65
N ALA A 57 -3.52 -6.97 -1.26
CA ALA A 57 -3.83 -8.38 -1.00
C ALA A 57 -4.89 -8.55 0.10
N ALA A 58 -4.77 -7.78 1.20
CA ALA A 58 -5.75 -7.80 2.28
C ALA A 58 -7.14 -7.28 1.86
N GLU A 59 -7.18 -6.24 1.01
CA GLU A 59 -8.44 -5.78 0.39
C GLU A 59 -9.04 -6.84 -0.55
N ALA A 60 -8.21 -7.55 -1.34
CA ALA A 60 -8.65 -8.63 -2.21
C ALA A 60 -9.22 -9.83 -1.42
N MET A 61 -8.57 -10.22 -0.32
CA MET A 61 -9.05 -11.27 0.59
C MET A 61 -10.45 -10.94 1.13
N THR A 62 -10.64 -9.71 1.62
CA THR A 62 -11.93 -9.27 2.17
C THR A 62 -12.99 -9.09 1.08
N LEU A 63 -12.60 -8.68 -0.13
CA LEU A 63 -13.48 -8.64 -1.29
C LEU A 63 -13.94 -10.07 -1.64
N ALA A 64 -13.01 -11.02 -1.74
CA ALA A 64 -13.31 -12.42 -2.03
C ALA A 64 -14.29 -13.01 -1.02
N LYS A 65 -14.10 -12.76 0.28
CA LYS A 65 -15.01 -13.22 1.33
C LYS A 65 -16.45 -12.74 1.15
N ARG A 66 -16.64 -11.52 0.63
CA ARG A 66 -17.97 -10.93 0.40
C ARG A 66 -18.67 -11.45 -0.86
N VAL A 67 -17.91 -11.79 -1.90
CA VAL A 67 -18.47 -12.15 -3.21
C VAL A 67 -18.50 -13.64 -3.45
N SER A 68 -17.66 -14.41 -2.78
CA SER A 68 -17.68 -15.86 -2.82
C SER A 68 -19.00 -16.41 -2.30
N LYS A 69 -19.50 -17.47 -2.93
CA LYS A 69 -20.66 -18.22 -2.48
C LYS A 69 -20.29 -19.42 -1.58
N SER A 70 -18.99 -19.71 -1.47
CA SER A 70 -18.49 -20.73 -0.54
C SER A 70 -18.81 -20.33 0.90
N LYS A 71 -19.20 -21.29 1.72
CA LYS A 71 -19.51 -21.10 3.15
C LYS A 71 -18.27 -21.26 4.04
N SER A 72 -17.13 -21.57 3.49
CA SER A 72 -15.88 -21.72 4.22
C SER A 72 -15.40 -20.38 4.77
N ASP A 73 -14.74 -20.40 5.92
CA ASP A 73 -14.02 -19.26 6.49
C ASP A 73 -12.51 -19.34 6.19
N ILE A 74 -12.07 -20.36 5.46
CA ILE A 74 -10.67 -20.60 5.12
C ILE A 74 -10.29 -19.78 3.87
N PHE A 75 -9.19 -19.04 3.97
CA PHE A 75 -8.49 -18.40 2.86
C PHE A 75 -7.12 -19.09 2.71
N TYR A 76 -6.86 -19.68 1.55
CA TYR A 76 -5.64 -20.41 1.30
C TYR A 76 -4.61 -19.53 0.61
N VAL A 77 -3.42 -19.45 1.16
CA VAL A 77 -2.31 -18.61 0.66
C VAL A 77 -1.17 -19.51 0.24
N ASP A 78 -0.67 -19.34 -0.97
CA ASP A 78 0.51 -20.02 -1.47
C ASP A 78 1.72 -19.72 -0.57
N GLU A 79 2.47 -20.72 -0.18
CA GLU A 79 3.68 -20.57 0.65
C GLU A 79 4.77 -19.74 -0.03
N ASN A 80 4.73 -19.64 -1.37
CA ASN A 80 5.64 -18.82 -2.16
C ASN A 80 5.20 -17.34 -2.26
N CYS A 81 4.21 -16.90 -1.49
CA CYS A 81 3.93 -15.48 -1.32
C CYS A 81 5.00 -14.80 -0.47
N PHE A 82 5.16 -13.49 -0.63
CA PHE A 82 6.06 -12.71 0.23
C PHE A 82 5.58 -12.74 1.68
N GLU A 83 6.52 -12.95 2.61
CA GLU A 83 6.23 -13.10 4.04
C GLU A 83 5.53 -11.86 4.63
N ASN A 84 5.94 -10.67 4.22
CA ASN A 84 5.29 -9.42 4.65
C ASN A 84 3.82 -9.37 4.21
N THR A 85 3.49 -9.84 3.00
CA THR A 85 2.11 -9.94 2.52
C THR A 85 1.31 -10.95 3.34
N ILE A 86 1.88 -12.13 3.61
CA ILE A 86 1.26 -13.15 4.46
C ILE A 86 0.95 -12.60 5.86
N ASN A 87 1.88 -11.83 6.44
CA ASN A 87 1.71 -11.26 7.77
C ASN A 87 0.61 -10.19 7.81
N VAL A 88 0.50 -9.33 6.79
CA VAL A 88 -0.60 -8.34 6.67
C VAL A 88 -1.94 -9.06 6.45
N LEU A 89 -1.99 -10.12 5.65
CA LEU A 89 -3.19 -10.96 5.49
C LEU A 89 -3.65 -11.54 6.83
N LYS A 90 -2.73 -12.11 7.64
CA LYS A 90 -3.03 -12.63 8.99
C LYS A 90 -3.59 -11.54 9.91
N THR A 91 -3.00 -10.34 9.89
CA THR A 91 -3.48 -9.20 10.68
C THR A 91 -4.91 -8.82 10.28
N ARG A 92 -5.18 -8.72 8.99
CA ARG A 92 -6.51 -8.36 8.46
C ARG A 92 -7.55 -9.47 8.71
N ALA A 93 -7.16 -10.72 8.65
CA ALA A 93 -8.02 -11.89 8.82
C ALA A 93 -8.54 -12.05 10.26
N LYS A 94 -7.66 -11.80 11.25
CA LYS A 94 -7.90 -12.06 12.66
C LYS A 94 -9.20 -11.44 13.23
N PRO A 95 -9.48 -10.14 13.06
CA PRO A 95 -10.70 -9.53 13.59
C PRO A 95 -11.97 -9.99 12.86
N LEU A 96 -11.84 -10.50 11.64
CA LEU A 96 -12.94 -10.95 10.78
C LEU A 96 -13.25 -12.45 10.92
N GLY A 97 -12.51 -13.15 11.76
CA GLY A 97 -12.68 -14.61 11.96
C GLY A 97 -12.31 -15.43 10.71
N ILE A 98 -11.45 -14.89 9.83
CA ILE A 98 -10.97 -15.60 8.65
C ILE A 98 -9.78 -16.48 9.07
N GLU A 99 -9.81 -17.75 8.71
CA GLU A 99 -8.71 -18.70 8.91
C GLU A 99 -7.74 -18.64 7.72
N ILE A 100 -6.48 -18.22 7.96
CA ILE A 100 -5.43 -18.24 6.95
C ILE A 100 -4.73 -19.60 6.99
N LYS A 101 -4.74 -20.33 5.87
CA LYS A 101 -3.90 -21.50 5.66
C LYS A 101 -2.80 -21.18 4.66
N VAL A 102 -1.56 -21.47 5.03
CA VAL A 102 -0.38 -21.27 4.16
C VAL A 102 0.19 -22.64 3.82
N GLY A 103 0.46 -22.89 2.55
CA GLY A 103 1.06 -24.13 2.06
C GLY A 103 1.14 -24.18 0.54
N PRO A 104 1.62 -25.30 -0.02
CA PRO A 104 1.69 -25.49 -1.47
C PRO A 104 0.32 -25.30 -2.13
N ILE A 105 0.25 -24.54 -3.21
CA ILE A 105 -1.04 -24.21 -3.85
C ILE A 105 -1.82 -25.44 -4.34
N HIS A 106 -1.12 -26.56 -4.66
CA HIS A 106 -1.80 -27.77 -5.08
C HIS A 106 -2.66 -28.40 -3.97
N ASP A 107 -2.29 -28.18 -2.70
CA ASP A 107 -3.05 -28.70 -1.57
C ASP A 107 -4.40 -27.97 -1.43
N ALA A 108 -4.52 -26.74 -1.94
CA ALA A 108 -5.78 -26.01 -1.99
C ALA A 108 -6.83 -26.68 -2.88
N ILE A 109 -6.41 -27.50 -3.86
CA ILE A 109 -7.32 -28.18 -4.80
C ILE A 109 -8.29 -29.11 -4.06
N ASP A 110 -7.83 -29.75 -3.00
CA ASP A 110 -8.64 -30.69 -2.20
C ASP A 110 -9.30 -30.05 -0.97
N GLN A 111 -9.07 -28.76 -0.72
CA GLN A 111 -9.59 -28.05 0.43
C GLN A 111 -10.87 -27.26 0.13
N GLU A 112 -11.76 -27.18 1.11
CA GLU A 112 -12.89 -26.26 1.11
C GLU A 112 -12.41 -24.90 1.61
N CYS A 113 -12.21 -23.92 0.67
CA CYS A 113 -11.87 -22.55 1.01
C CYS A 113 -12.70 -21.58 0.15
N TYR A 114 -12.87 -20.33 0.65
CA TYR A 114 -13.63 -19.34 -0.10
C TYR A 114 -12.77 -18.57 -1.10
N GLY A 115 -11.44 -18.69 -1.01
CA GLY A 115 -10.50 -18.08 -1.95
C GLY A 115 -9.10 -18.63 -1.81
N ILE A 116 -8.33 -18.48 -2.87
CA ILE A 116 -6.90 -18.77 -2.93
C ILE A 116 -6.13 -17.50 -3.31
N PHE A 117 -4.90 -17.39 -2.80
CA PHE A 117 -3.99 -16.28 -3.11
C PHE A 117 -2.65 -16.83 -3.58
N ILE A 118 -2.23 -16.42 -4.78
CA ILE A 118 -1.06 -16.95 -5.50
C ILE A 118 -0.13 -15.78 -5.82
N GLN A 119 1.16 -15.90 -5.56
CA GLN A 119 2.20 -14.98 -6.00
C GLN A 119 2.74 -15.42 -7.37
N TYR A 120 2.80 -14.52 -8.37
CA TYR A 120 3.22 -14.83 -9.72
C TYR A 120 4.05 -13.71 -10.35
N PRO A 121 5.38 -13.90 -10.53
CA PRO A 121 6.22 -15.00 -10.03
C PRO A 121 6.24 -15.14 -8.52
N GLY A 122 6.54 -16.35 -8.02
CA GLY A 122 6.68 -16.63 -6.59
C GLY A 122 7.86 -15.91 -5.94
N SER A 123 7.88 -15.81 -4.62
CA SER A 123 9.01 -15.24 -3.86
C SER A 123 10.31 -16.03 -4.02
N ASP A 124 10.22 -17.27 -4.47
CA ASP A 124 11.32 -18.14 -4.86
C ASP A 124 11.69 -18.02 -6.34
N GLY A 125 11.01 -17.16 -7.10
CA GLY A 125 11.17 -16.95 -8.53
C GLY A 125 10.40 -17.93 -9.41
N LEU A 126 9.74 -18.94 -8.85
CA LEU A 126 9.01 -19.94 -9.63
C LEU A 126 7.87 -19.32 -10.44
N ILE A 127 7.78 -19.72 -11.70
CA ILE A 127 6.62 -19.49 -12.56
C ILE A 127 5.97 -20.82 -12.93
N ASP A 128 4.65 -20.93 -12.78
CA ASP A 128 3.92 -22.14 -13.20
C ASP A 128 2.53 -21.81 -13.75
N ASP A 129 1.86 -22.81 -14.30
CA ASP A 129 0.50 -22.72 -14.80
C ASP A 129 -0.50 -23.10 -13.71
N TYR A 130 -1.12 -22.08 -13.14
CA TYR A 130 -2.07 -22.25 -12.05
C TYR A 130 -3.53 -22.47 -12.51
N SER A 131 -3.78 -22.62 -13.81
CA SER A 131 -5.13 -22.77 -14.39
C SER A 131 -5.94 -23.89 -13.73
N ILE A 132 -5.30 -25.02 -13.36
CA ILE A 132 -5.99 -26.13 -12.70
C ILE A 132 -6.45 -25.75 -11.29
N ALA A 133 -5.60 -25.07 -10.53
CA ALA A 133 -5.95 -24.60 -9.18
C ALA A 133 -7.10 -23.58 -9.24
N VAL A 134 -7.05 -22.66 -10.21
CA VAL A 134 -8.10 -21.67 -10.46
C VAL A 134 -9.43 -22.36 -10.79
N GLU A 135 -9.44 -23.29 -11.74
CA GLU A 135 -10.66 -24.04 -12.10
C GLU A 135 -11.23 -24.82 -10.90
N SER A 136 -10.36 -25.45 -10.10
CA SER A 136 -10.80 -26.23 -8.94
C SER A 136 -11.50 -25.36 -7.90
N ILE A 137 -10.91 -24.20 -7.56
CA ILE A 137 -11.50 -23.31 -6.56
C ILE A 137 -12.81 -22.67 -7.06
N GLN A 138 -12.88 -22.31 -8.35
CA GLN A 138 -14.09 -21.75 -8.93
C GLN A 138 -15.24 -22.79 -9.02
N LYS A 139 -14.94 -24.05 -9.25
CA LYS A 139 -15.94 -25.16 -9.17
C LYS A 139 -16.53 -25.29 -7.75
N LYS A 140 -15.79 -24.87 -6.72
CA LYS A 140 -16.23 -24.80 -5.31
C LYS A 140 -16.81 -23.43 -4.92
N GLU A 141 -17.14 -22.60 -5.90
CA GLU A 141 -17.68 -21.26 -5.71
C GLU A 141 -16.72 -20.28 -4.94
N GLY A 142 -15.42 -20.61 -4.91
CA GLY A 142 -14.36 -19.78 -4.35
C GLY A 142 -13.80 -18.80 -5.37
N ILE A 143 -12.90 -17.92 -4.93
CA ILE A 143 -12.31 -16.82 -5.70
C ILE A 143 -10.80 -17.04 -5.86
N ALA A 144 -10.29 -16.91 -7.08
CA ALA A 144 -8.86 -17.00 -7.38
C ALA A 144 -8.23 -15.61 -7.48
N ILE A 145 -7.23 -15.36 -6.64
CA ILE A 145 -6.53 -14.07 -6.53
C ILE A 145 -5.05 -14.28 -6.84
N PHE A 146 -4.49 -13.41 -7.67
CA PHE A 146 -3.06 -13.36 -7.95
C PHE A 146 -2.46 -12.05 -7.45
N SER A 147 -1.24 -12.13 -6.90
CA SER A 147 -0.34 -10.99 -6.79
C SER A 147 0.72 -11.10 -7.89
N SER A 148 0.90 -10.05 -8.69
CA SER A 148 1.72 -10.16 -9.90
C SER A 148 2.64 -8.98 -10.12
N ASP A 149 3.84 -9.28 -10.65
CA ASP A 149 4.81 -8.31 -11.16
C ASP A 149 4.45 -7.88 -12.59
N LEU A 150 4.13 -6.61 -12.78
CA LEU A 150 3.75 -6.06 -14.08
C LEU A 150 4.84 -6.19 -15.16
N LEU A 151 6.13 -6.14 -14.79
CA LEU A 151 7.22 -6.30 -15.77
C LEU A 151 7.31 -7.75 -16.24
N ALA A 152 7.18 -8.70 -15.34
CA ALA A 152 7.13 -10.12 -15.69
C ALA A 152 5.97 -10.42 -16.66
N LEU A 153 4.82 -9.78 -16.46
CA LEU A 153 3.64 -9.93 -17.31
C LEU A 153 3.82 -9.38 -18.73
N CYS A 154 4.90 -8.65 -19.03
CA CYS A 154 5.24 -8.32 -20.42
C CYS A 154 5.66 -9.55 -21.22
N LEU A 155 6.18 -10.60 -20.58
CA LEU A 155 6.62 -11.86 -21.19
C LEU A 155 5.73 -13.05 -20.82
N LEU A 156 5.14 -13.03 -19.62
CA LEU A 156 4.40 -14.16 -19.07
C LEU A 156 2.91 -14.09 -19.41
N LYS A 157 2.30 -15.26 -19.59
CA LYS A 157 0.83 -15.42 -19.71
C LYS A 157 0.15 -14.71 -18.52
N PRO A 158 -0.74 -13.73 -18.78
CA PRO A 158 -1.34 -12.97 -17.69
C PRO A 158 -2.32 -13.79 -16.84
N PRO A 159 -2.47 -13.47 -15.55
CA PRO A 159 -3.39 -14.20 -14.67
C PRO A 159 -4.85 -14.21 -15.15
N GLY A 160 -5.32 -13.15 -15.82
CA GLY A 160 -6.66 -13.11 -16.41
C GLY A 160 -6.88 -14.23 -17.43
N GLU A 161 -5.85 -14.60 -18.21
CA GLU A 161 -5.91 -15.75 -19.15
C GLU A 161 -5.78 -17.11 -18.47
N MET A 162 -5.31 -17.17 -17.22
CA MET A 162 -5.38 -18.36 -16.37
C MET A 162 -6.73 -18.48 -15.65
N GLY A 163 -7.63 -17.48 -15.82
CA GLY A 163 -8.96 -17.47 -15.23
C GLY A 163 -9.03 -16.75 -13.86
N ALA A 164 -8.04 -15.95 -13.50
CA ALA A 164 -8.07 -15.16 -12.25
C ALA A 164 -9.35 -14.34 -12.12
N ASP A 165 -9.86 -14.23 -10.90
CA ASP A 165 -11.00 -13.36 -10.56
C ASP A 165 -10.54 -11.96 -10.17
N ILE A 166 -9.38 -11.89 -9.48
CA ILE A 166 -8.78 -10.67 -8.98
C ILE A 166 -7.27 -10.74 -9.17
N VAL A 167 -6.66 -9.65 -9.59
CA VAL A 167 -5.20 -9.49 -9.66
C VAL A 167 -4.81 -8.24 -8.89
N VAL A 168 -3.86 -8.37 -7.97
CA VAL A 168 -3.24 -7.28 -7.22
C VAL A 168 -1.74 -7.23 -7.49
N GLY A 169 -1.07 -6.22 -7.01
CA GLY A 169 0.38 -6.08 -7.09
C GLY A 169 0.84 -4.66 -6.83
N SER A 170 2.13 -4.42 -6.98
CA SER A 170 2.73 -3.09 -6.94
C SER A 170 3.18 -2.65 -8.33
N SER A 171 2.98 -1.37 -8.65
CA SER A 171 3.54 -0.75 -9.85
C SER A 171 4.93 -0.13 -9.60
N GLN A 172 5.57 -0.43 -8.47
CA GLN A 172 6.86 0.14 -8.06
C GLN A 172 7.92 -0.04 -9.15
N ARG A 173 7.95 -1.19 -9.79
CA ARG A 173 8.92 -1.53 -10.83
C ARG A 173 8.84 -0.65 -12.09
N PHE A 174 7.76 0.10 -12.26
CA PHE A 174 7.59 1.04 -13.36
C PHE A 174 8.07 2.46 -12.97
N GLY A 175 9.35 2.56 -12.63
CA GLY A 175 10.04 3.82 -12.40
C GLY A 175 9.75 4.51 -11.07
N VAL A 176 9.14 3.82 -10.11
CA VAL A 176 8.92 4.34 -8.76
C VAL A 176 10.09 3.93 -7.86
N PRO A 177 10.71 4.85 -7.09
CA PRO A 177 11.82 4.52 -6.21
C PRO A 177 11.46 3.48 -5.14
N LEU A 178 12.45 2.71 -4.65
CA LEU A 178 12.29 1.77 -3.54
C LEU A 178 11.83 2.46 -2.25
N GLY A 179 12.45 3.61 -1.93
CA GLY A 179 12.03 4.52 -0.87
C GLY A 179 11.90 3.91 0.51
N CYS A 180 12.73 2.92 0.84
CA CYS A 180 12.66 2.19 2.11
C CYS A 180 11.25 1.68 2.46
N GLY A 181 10.52 1.23 1.45
CA GLY A 181 9.15 0.72 1.59
C GLY A 181 8.05 1.59 0.99
N GLY A 182 8.38 2.75 0.49
CA GLY A 182 7.42 3.57 -0.21
C GLY A 182 7.44 5.06 0.10
N PRO A 183 6.44 5.79 -0.44
CA PRO A 183 5.16 5.29 -0.95
C PRO A 183 5.27 4.58 -2.31
N HIS A 184 4.45 3.54 -2.52
CA HIS A 184 4.29 2.86 -3.80
C HIS A 184 2.83 2.97 -4.26
N ALA A 185 2.54 2.70 -5.54
CA ALA A 185 1.17 2.58 -6.01
C ALA A 185 0.86 1.10 -6.26
N ALA A 186 0.12 0.50 -5.35
CA ALA A 186 -0.48 -0.80 -5.59
C ALA A 186 -1.69 -0.68 -6.51
N PHE A 187 -2.10 -1.78 -7.07
CA PHE A 187 -3.29 -1.88 -7.92
C PHE A 187 -4.17 -3.06 -7.53
N MET A 188 -5.42 -3.00 -7.98
CA MET A 188 -6.32 -4.14 -8.03
C MET A 188 -7.07 -4.10 -9.34
N ALA A 189 -7.04 -5.21 -10.06
CA ALA A 189 -7.82 -5.44 -11.27
C ALA A 189 -8.75 -6.64 -11.07
N VAL A 190 -9.95 -6.56 -11.65
CA VAL A 190 -11.00 -7.56 -11.43
C VAL A 190 -11.75 -7.85 -12.72
N ARG A 191 -12.47 -8.99 -12.74
CA ARG A 191 -13.47 -9.27 -13.79
C ARG A 191 -14.61 -8.24 -13.73
N GLU A 192 -15.28 -8.03 -14.86
CA GLU A 192 -16.36 -7.06 -15.06
C GLU A 192 -17.48 -7.19 -14.00
N ASP A 193 -17.86 -8.41 -13.62
CA ASP A 193 -18.92 -8.66 -12.65
C ASP A 193 -18.57 -8.21 -11.23
N LEU A 194 -17.27 -8.10 -10.89
CA LEU A 194 -16.77 -7.66 -9.58
C LEU A 194 -16.57 -6.15 -9.47
N LYS A 195 -16.71 -5.36 -10.54
CA LYS A 195 -16.44 -3.92 -10.56
C LYS A 195 -17.14 -3.10 -9.46
N ARG A 196 -18.33 -3.55 -9.03
CA ARG A 196 -19.10 -2.87 -7.97
C ARG A 196 -18.59 -3.19 -6.56
N SER A 197 -17.69 -4.15 -6.42
CA SER A 197 -17.04 -4.55 -5.16
C SER A 197 -15.58 -4.08 -5.07
N LEU A 198 -15.01 -3.58 -6.16
CA LEU A 198 -13.63 -3.11 -6.27
C LEU A 198 -13.37 -1.92 -5.33
N PRO A 199 -12.39 -1.97 -4.38
CA PRO A 199 -12.02 -0.83 -3.55
C PRO A 199 -11.21 0.22 -4.34
N GLY A 200 -11.02 1.39 -3.76
CA GLY A 200 -10.28 2.48 -4.39
C GLY A 200 -11.09 3.24 -5.44
N ARG A 201 -10.51 4.29 -6.01
CA ARG A 201 -11.16 5.13 -7.03
C ARG A 201 -11.15 4.44 -8.40
N ILE A 202 -12.16 4.75 -9.20
CA ILE A 202 -12.19 4.40 -10.63
C ILE A 202 -12.44 5.68 -11.40
N VAL A 203 -11.57 5.96 -12.37
CA VAL A 203 -11.74 7.03 -13.33
C VAL A 203 -12.50 6.49 -14.55
N GLY A 204 -13.42 7.27 -15.05
CA GLY A 204 -14.18 6.93 -16.26
C GLY A 204 -14.22 8.11 -17.23
N ALA A 205 -14.29 7.78 -18.51
CA ALA A 205 -14.52 8.73 -19.59
C ALA A 205 -15.99 9.14 -19.64
N SER A 206 -16.24 10.41 -19.93
CA SER A 206 -17.55 11.05 -20.06
C SER A 206 -17.49 12.13 -21.13
N VAL A 207 -18.50 12.93 -21.24
CA VAL A 207 -18.50 14.14 -22.07
C VAL A 207 -18.93 15.34 -21.22
N ASP A 208 -18.38 16.50 -21.56
CA ASP A 208 -18.75 17.77 -20.92
C ASP A 208 -20.05 18.36 -21.53
N SER A 209 -20.42 19.56 -21.12
CA SER A 209 -21.61 20.25 -21.63
C SER A 209 -21.51 20.64 -23.12
N SER A 210 -20.31 20.70 -23.69
CA SER A 210 -20.05 20.97 -25.10
C SER A 210 -19.98 19.70 -25.95
N GLY A 211 -19.96 18.52 -25.33
CA GLY A 211 -19.83 17.22 -25.99
C GLY A 211 -18.39 16.77 -26.15
N ASP A 212 -17.44 17.50 -25.58
CA ASP A 212 -16.01 17.14 -25.61
C ASP A 212 -15.69 16.07 -24.57
N LEU A 213 -14.61 15.28 -24.81
CA LEU A 213 -14.15 14.26 -23.89
C LEU A 213 -13.78 14.86 -22.54
N ALA A 214 -14.33 14.30 -21.47
CA ALA A 214 -14.05 14.68 -20.10
C ALA A 214 -13.91 13.46 -19.21
N TYR A 215 -13.16 13.58 -18.13
CA TYR A 215 -12.93 12.50 -17.17
C TYR A 215 -13.61 12.82 -15.85
N ARG A 216 -14.05 11.78 -15.14
CA ARG A 216 -14.66 11.88 -13.82
C ARG A 216 -14.48 10.62 -13.02
N LEU A 217 -14.73 10.67 -11.69
CA LEU A 217 -14.83 9.47 -10.89
C LEU A 217 -16.09 8.68 -11.23
N ALA A 218 -15.95 7.36 -11.41
CA ALA A 218 -17.00 6.44 -11.79
C ALA A 218 -17.39 5.53 -10.61
N LEU A 219 -18.63 5.02 -10.62
CA LEU A 219 -19.16 4.07 -9.65
C LEU A 219 -18.99 4.48 -8.17
N GLN A 220 -19.08 5.77 -7.85
CA GLN A 220 -18.85 6.34 -6.52
C GLN A 220 -19.78 5.77 -5.43
N THR A 221 -20.94 5.24 -5.80
CA THR A 221 -21.91 4.68 -4.82
C THR A 221 -21.38 3.51 -3.99
N ARG A 222 -20.24 2.90 -4.37
CA ARG A 222 -19.55 1.83 -3.63
C ARG A 222 -18.57 2.36 -2.58
N GLU A 223 -18.23 3.66 -2.63
CA GLU A 223 -17.20 4.24 -1.80
C GLU A 223 -17.65 4.55 -0.37
N GLN A 224 -16.70 4.58 0.56
CA GLN A 224 -16.95 4.68 2.00
C GLN A 224 -17.69 5.97 2.40
N HIS A 225 -17.47 7.10 1.72
CA HIS A 225 -18.13 8.37 2.04
C HIS A 225 -19.64 8.35 1.74
N ILE A 226 -20.10 7.44 0.88
CA ILE A 226 -21.52 7.23 0.56
C ILE A 226 -22.08 6.09 1.40
N ARG A 227 -21.37 4.96 1.50
CA ARG A 227 -21.85 3.76 2.19
C ARG A 227 -21.73 3.82 3.70
N ARG A 228 -20.79 4.61 4.25
CA ARG A 228 -20.54 4.77 5.68
C ARG A 228 -20.43 3.41 6.40
N GLU A 229 -21.33 3.11 7.35
CA GLU A 229 -21.39 1.83 8.08
C GLU A 229 -21.64 0.59 7.20
N LYS A 230 -22.02 0.75 5.95
CA LYS A 230 -22.13 -0.34 4.97
C LYS A 230 -20.93 -0.45 4.04
N ALA A 231 -19.91 0.37 4.25
CA ALA A 231 -18.70 0.32 3.49
C ALA A 231 -17.91 -0.96 3.79
N THR A 232 -17.24 -1.47 2.78
CA THR A 232 -16.49 -2.73 2.84
C THR A 232 -14.99 -2.52 2.83
N SER A 233 -14.56 -1.27 2.68
CA SER A 233 -13.18 -0.80 2.73
C SER A 233 -13.16 0.63 3.23
N ASN A 234 -12.14 1.00 3.97
CA ASN A 234 -11.92 2.37 4.45
C ASN A 234 -11.01 3.19 3.51
N ILE A 235 -10.57 2.61 2.38
CA ILE A 235 -9.71 3.31 1.42
C ILE A 235 -10.39 4.59 0.94
N CYS A 236 -9.72 5.73 1.17
CA CYS A 236 -10.18 7.05 0.78
C CYS A 236 -9.29 7.64 -0.32
N THR A 237 -8.07 7.98 0.03
CA THR A 237 -7.04 8.45 -0.92
C THR A 237 -6.03 7.34 -1.14
N ALA A 238 -5.63 7.15 -2.38
CA ALA A 238 -4.60 6.21 -2.78
C ALA A 238 -3.37 6.95 -3.34
N GLN A 239 -2.33 6.25 -3.74
CA GLN A 239 -1.03 6.80 -4.15
C GLN A 239 -1.09 7.37 -5.58
N ALA A 240 -1.77 8.50 -5.75
CA ALA A 240 -2.09 9.06 -7.07
C ALA A 240 -0.84 9.44 -7.87
N LEU A 241 0.12 10.19 -7.28
CA LEU A 241 1.31 10.66 -8.01
C LEU A 241 2.17 9.49 -8.49
N LEU A 242 2.30 8.45 -7.67
CA LEU A 242 3.12 7.28 -7.99
C LEU A 242 2.46 6.41 -9.06
N ALA A 243 1.13 6.31 -9.06
CA ALA A 243 0.38 5.68 -10.14
C ALA A 243 0.56 6.44 -11.46
N ILE A 244 0.53 7.77 -11.41
CA ILE A 244 0.81 8.63 -12.57
C ILE A 244 2.23 8.41 -13.08
N MET A 245 3.23 8.31 -12.20
CA MET A 245 4.61 8.01 -12.59
C MET A 245 4.73 6.66 -13.29
N ALA A 246 4.12 5.62 -12.74
CA ALA A 246 4.11 4.29 -13.35
C ALA A 246 3.40 4.30 -14.71
N GLY A 247 2.30 5.04 -14.83
CA GLY A 247 1.63 5.28 -16.11
C GLY A 247 2.53 5.99 -17.13
N PHE A 248 3.25 7.04 -16.71
CA PHE A 248 4.20 7.75 -17.57
C PHE A 248 5.39 6.89 -17.98
N TYR A 249 5.86 5.98 -17.12
CA TYR A 249 6.89 5.01 -17.46
C TYR A 249 6.44 4.13 -18.63
N SER A 250 5.22 3.59 -18.54
CA SER A 250 4.66 2.76 -19.61
C SER A 250 4.40 3.54 -20.91
N LEU A 251 4.00 4.80 -20.83
CA LEU A 251 3.83 5.67 -21.99
C LEU A 251 5.16 5.97 -22.69
N TYR A 252 6.22 6.16 -21.91
CA TYR A 252 7.55 6.48 -22.44
C TYR A 252 8.19 5.28 -23.14
N HIS A 253 8.16 4.11 -22.51
CA HIS A 253 8.77 2.89 -23.06
C HIS A 253 7.89 2.24 -24.13
N GLY A 254 6.58 2.36 -24.02
CA GLY A 254 5.65 1.66 -24.89
C GLY A 254 5.72 0.15 -24.73
N LYS A 255 4.96 -0.57 -25.54
CA LYS A 255 4.93 -2.04 -25.53
C LYS A 255 6.30 -2.66 -25.82
N GLU A 256 6.94 -2.21 -26.91
CA GLU A 256 8.24 -2.73 -27.38
C GLU A 256 9.33 -2.48 -26.33
N GLY A 257 9.43 -1.27 -25.79
CA GLY A 257 10.44 -0.95 -24.77
C GLY A 257 10.24 -1.73 -23.48
N LEU A 258 9.02 -1.98 -23.03
CA LEU A 258 8.76 -2.83 -21.86
C LEU A 258 9.14 -4.29 -22.13
N ILE A 259 8.86 -4.81 -23.31
CA ILE A 259 9.27 -6.17 -23.72
C ILE A 259 10.81 -6.26 -23.75
N GLU A 260 11.51 -5.26 -24.30
CA GLU A 260 12.98 -5.22 -24.32
C GLU A 260 13.57 -5.21 -22.90
N ILE A 261 13.03 -4.39 -22.00
CA ILE A 261 13.46 -4.34 -20.59
C ILE A 261 13.25 -5.71 -19.92
N ALA A 262 12.06 -6.29 -20.04
CA ALA A 262 11.74 -7.59 -19.45
C ALA A 262 12.62 -8.71 -20.03
N THR A 263 12.84 -8.71 -21.34
CA THR A 263 13.71 -9.67 -22.04
C THR A 263 15.16 -9.57 -21.57
N LYS A 264 15.68 -8.32 -21.43
CA LYS A 264 17.04 -8.09 -20.91
C LYS A 264 17.20 -8.69 -19.51
N VAL A 265 16.26 -8.39 -18.60
CA VAL A 265 16.30 -8.90 -17.23
C VAL A 265 16.28 -10.43 -17.20
N ASN A 266 15.35 -11.04 -17.94
CA ASN A 266 15.28 -12.49 -18.01
C ASN A 266 16.54 -13.13 -18.63
N LEU A 267 17.09 -12.55 -19.71
CA LEU A 267 18.31 -13.01 -20.32
C LEU A 267 19.51 -12.98 -19.37
N LEU A 268 19.70 -11.87 -18.63
CA LEU A 268 20.76 -11.75 -17.64
C LEU A 268 20.61 -12.83 -16.55
N THR A 269 19.39 -13.09 -16.11
CA THR A 269 19.12 -14.13 -15.11
C THR A 269 19.42 -15.55 -15.65
N CYS A 270 19.09 -15.81 -16.92
CA CYS A 270 19.44 -17.08 -17.59
C CYS A 270 20.96 -17.29 -17.66
N ILE A 271 21.71 -16.25 -18.08
CA ILE A 271 23.16 -16.28 -18.14
C ILE A 271 23.75 -16.55 -16.75
N LEU A 272 23.27 -15.86 -15.73
CA LEU A 272 23.71 -16.06 -14.35
C LEU A 272 23.44 -17.48 -13.86
N LYS A 273 22.24 -18.01 -14.07
CA LYS A 273 21.86 -19.38 -13.70
C LYS A 273 22.83 -20.39 -14.30
N GLU A 274 23.11 -20.30 -15.60
CA GLU A 274 23.99 -21.26 -16.27
C GLU A 274 25.41 -21.23 -15.70
N ASN A 275 25.97 -20.04 -15.50
CA ASN A 275 27.31 -19.89 -14.96
C ASN A 275 27.40 -20.40 -13.50
N LEU A 276 26.38 -20.14 -12.67
CA LEU A 276 26.30 -20.72 -11.32
C LEU A 276 26.23 -22.25 -11.38
N SER A 277 25.48 -22.82 -12.33
CA SER A 277 25.39 -24.27 -12.52
C SER A 277 26.74 -24.88 -12.99
N ILE A 278 27.49 -24.20 -13.85
CA ILE A 278 28.86 -24.59 -14.25
C ILE A 278 29.81 -24.57 -13.03
N LEU A 279 29.63 -23.63 -12.10
CA LEU A 279 30.37 -23.57 -10.84
C LEU A 279 29.96 -24.68 -9.85
N GLY A 280 28.92 -25.45 -10.15
CA GLY A 280 28.45 -26.58 -9.33
C GLY A 280 27.35 -26.23 -8.33
N PHE A 281 26.79 -25.01 -8.38
CA PHE A 281 25.65 -24.64 -7.54
C PHE A 281 24.35 -25.20 -8.12
N GLU A 282 23.52 -25.78 -7.25
CA GLU A 282 22.18 -26.23 -7.61
C GLU A 282 21.21 -25.05 -7.53
N ILE A 283 20.46 -24.80 -8.61
CA ILE A 283 19.39 -23.79 -8.67
C ILE A 283 18.06 -24.51 -8.52
N LYS A 284 17.26 -24.09 -7.53
CA LYS A 284 15.98 -24.75 -7.19
C LYS A 284 14.95 -24.69 -8.33
N ASN A 285 14.94 -23.61 -9.11
CA ASN A 285 13.92 -23.40 -10.14
C ASN A 285 14.52 -23.49 -11.54
N ASP A 286 13.92 -24.31 -12.39
CA ASP A 286 14.20 -24.30 -13.83
C ASP A 286 13.36 -23.29 -14.61
N LYS A 287 12.23 -22.89 -14.05
CA LYS A 287 11.28 -21.93 -14.63
C LYS A 287 11.26 -20.66 -13.78
N PHE A 288 11.71 -19.57 -14.33
CA PHE A 288 11.82 -18.30 -13.60
C PHE A 288 11.75 -17.10 -14.55
N PHE A 289 11.53 -15.92 -13.97
CA PHE A 289 11.65 -14.65 -14.70
C PHE A 289 12.97 -13.96 -14.38
N ASP A 290 13.18 -13.49 -13.14
CA ASP A 290 14.31 -12.65 -12.74
C ASP A 290 14.94 -13.06 -11.40
N THR A 291 14.42 -14.10 -10.75
CA THR A 291 14.79 -14.50 -9.40
C THR A 291 15.27 -15.93 -9.36
N LEU A 292 16.43 -16.16 -8.73
CA LEU A 292 17.04 -17.46 -8.53
C LEU A 292 17.11 -17.80 -7.03
N VAL A 293 16.86 -19.06 -6.71
CA VAL A 293 17.11 -19.64 -5.39
C VAL A 293 18.23 -20.67 -5.52
N ILE A 294 19.34 -20.40 -4.85
CA ILE A 294 20.63 -21.04 -5.04
C ILE A 294 20.96 -21.88 -3.80
N HIS A 295 21.10 -23.19 -3.96
CA HIS A 295 21.59 -24.06 -2.89
C HIS A 295 23.12 -23.95 -2.80
N THR A 296 23.62 -23.54 -1.63
CA THR A 296 25.05 -23.21 -1.41
C THR A 296 25.81 -24.30 -0.65
N GLY A 297 25.13 -25.37 -0.23
CA GLY A 297 25.76 -26.50 0.47
C GLY A 297 26.49 -26.15 1.77
N GLY A 298 25.98 -25.14 2.52
CA GLY A 298 26.58 -24.65 3.76
C GLY A 298 27.59 -23.53 3.58
N GLU A 299 27.85 -23.05 2.36
CA GLU A 299 28.71 -21.90 2.08
C GLU A 299 27.96 -20.56 2.20
N THR A 300 26.67 -20.56 2.53
CA THR A 300 25.83 -19.34 2.66
C THR A 300 26.52 -18.22 3.42
N PRO A 301 27.09 -18.41 4.65
CA PRO A 301 27.72 -17.33 5.39
C PRO A 301 28.95 -16.75 4.68
N ALA A 302 29.75 -17.58 4.03
CA ALA A 302 30.97 -17.17 3.35
C ALA A 302 30.64 -16.38 2.07
N ILE A 303 29.69 -16.85 1.26
CA ILE A 303 29.22 -16.17 0.06
C ILE A 303 28.59 -14.83 0.43
N HIS A 304 27.73 -14.81 1.46
CA HIS A 304 27.09 -13.58 1.94
C HIS A 304 28.11 -12.56 2.45
N SER A 305 29.15 -13.00 3.18
CA SER A 305 30.23 -12.11 3.62
C SER A 305 30.97 -11.47 2.44
N ARG A 306 31.34 -12.28 1.43
CA ARG A 306 31.97 -11.75 0.20
C ARG A 306 31.07 -10.78 -0.58
N ALA A 307 29.76 -11.04 -0.59
CA ALA A 307 28.81 -10.13 -1.19
C ALA A 307 28.79 -8.77 -0.47
N LEU A 308 28.75 -8.76 0.87
CA LEU A 308 28.82 -7.54 1.66
C LEU A 308 30.13 -6.76 1.45
N GLU A 309 31.29 -7.45 1.28
CA GLU A 309 32.57 -6.81 0.93
C GLU A 309 32.54 -6.11 -0.44
N LYS A 310 31.67 -6.55 -1.34
CA LYS A 310 31.41 -5.93 -2.64
C LYS A 310 30.20 -4.98 -2.64
N GLU A 311 29.67 -4.65 -1.44
CA GLU A 311 28.49 -3.78 -1.26
C GLU A 311 27.21 -4.33 -1.93
N ILE A 312 27.07 -5.66 -1.96
CA ILE A 312 25.90 -6.38 -2.53
C ILE A 312 25.17 -7.10 -1.40
N ASN A 313 23.86 -6.89 -1.31
CA ASN A 313 22.96 -7.62 -0.42
C ASN A 313 22.33 -8.80 -1.14
N LEU A 314 22.51 -10.02 -0.62
CA LEU A 314 21.82 -11.22 -1.07
C LEU A 314 20.79 -11.63 -0.01
N ARG A 315 19.65 -12.14 -0.41
CA ARG A 315 18.61 -12.63 0.50
C ARG A 315 19.01 -13.96 1.10
N ILE A 316 19.26 -14.01 2.41
CA ILE A 316 19.43 -15.27 3.14
C ILE A 316 18.03 -15.89 3.31
N ILE A 317 17.82 -17.09 2.76
CA ILE A 317 16.59 -17.85 2.93
C ILE A 317 16.74 -18.77 4.13
N ASP A 318 17.84 -19.53 4.17
CA ASP A 318 18.22 -20.40 5.27
C ASP A 318 19.75 -20.61 5.31
N SER A 319 20.24 -21.53 6.16
CA SER A 319 21.67 -21.81 6.31
C SER A 319 22.36 -22.37 5.07
N GLU A 320 21.60 -22.86 4.09
CA GLU A 320 22.11 -23.53 2.88
C GLU A 320 21.60 -22.90 1.59
N THR A 321 20.82 -21.80 1.68
CA THR A 321 20.10 -21.26 0.53
C THR A 321 20.15 -19.74 0.49
N LEU A 322 20.52 -19.18 -0.66
CA LEU A 322 20.48 -17.76 -0.97
C LEU A 322 19.46 -17.46 -2.07
N GLY A 323 18.77 -16.34 -1.96
CA GLY A 323 17.95 -15.75 -3.01
C GLY A 323 18.65 -14.58 -3.69
N LEU A 324 18.49 -14.46 -5.00
CA LEU A 324 19.06 -13.40 -5.82
C LEU A 324 18.06 -12.98 -6.88
N SER A 325 17.85 -11.69 -7.04
CA SER A 325 17.00 -11.13 -8.10
C SER A 325 17.74 -10.07 -8.89
N LEU A 326 17.50 -10.02 -10.20
CA LEU A 326 18.02 -9.00 -11.09
C LEU A 326 16.89 -8.04 -11.50
N ASP A 327 17.28 -6.83 -11.91
CA ASP A 327 16.35 -5.81 -12.36
C ASP A 327 16.85 -5.11 -13.65
N GLU A 328 16.13 -4.09 -14.09
CA GLU A 328 16.46 -3.33 -15.30
C GLU A 328 17.77 -2.55 -15.21
N THR A 329 18.29 -2.31 -14.00
CA THR A 329 19.57 -1.63 -13.79
C THR A 329 20.75 -2.59 -13.86
N SER A 330 20.50 -3.89 -13.75
CA SER A 330 21.53 -4.94 -13.77
C SER A 330 22.26 -4.99 -15.10
N THR A 331 23.57 -5.27 -15.03
CA THR A 331 24.50 -5.27 -16.18
C THR A 331 25.29 -6.59 -16.26
N MET A 332 26.03 -6.79 -17.35
CA MET A 332 26.94 -7.93 -17.47
C MET A 332 28.10 -7.87 -16.45
N GLU A 333 28.55 -6.65 -16.09
CA GLU A 333 29.58 -6.43 -15.06
C GLU A 333 29.09 -6.90 -13.68
N ASP A 334 27.81 -6.67 -13.36
CA ASP A 334 27.22 -7.18 -12.11
C ASP A 334 27.22 -8.71 -12.07
N LEU A 335 26.98 -9.36 -13.21
CA LEU A 335 27.04 -10.82 -13.30
C LEU A 335 28.46 -11.34 -13.04
N GLU A 336 29.49 -10.70 -13.60
CA GLU A 336 30.89 -11.05 -13.36
C GLU A 336 31.25 -10.91 -11.87
N ILE A 337 30.80 -9.82 -11.21
CA ILE A 337 31.00 -9.60 -9.78
C ILE A 337 30.27 -10.68 -8.96
N LEU A 338 29.05 -11.02 -9.31
CA LEU A 338 28.29 -12.07 -8.64
C LEU A 338 28.99 -13.43 -8.78
N LEU A 339 29.47 -13.79 -9.97
CA LEU A 339 30.20 -15.03 -10.16
C LEU A 339 31.51 -15.07 -9.36
N GLU A 340 32.24 -13.96 -9.28
CA GLU A 340 33.43 -13.84 -8.40
C GLU A 340 33.07 -14.08 -6.92
N ILE A 341 31.94 -13.53 -6.47
CA ILE A 341 31.44 -13.73 -5.09
C ILE A 341 31.17 -15.22 -4.81
N PHE A 342 30.49 -15.92 -5.73
CA PHE A 342 30.16 -17.33 -5.55
C PHE A 342 31.39 -18.23 -5.69
N ALA A 343 32.24 -18.02 -6.68
CA ALA A 343 33.43 -18.83 -6.94
C ALA A 343 34.62 -18.50 -6.03
N ASN A 344 34.62 -17.37 -5.34
CA ASN A 344 35.76 -16.81 -4.59
C ASN A 344 37.04 -16.64 -5.46
N THR A 345 36.87 -16.41 -6.75
CA THR A 345 37.94 -16.16 -7.73
C THR A 345 37.32 -15.55 -8.97
N ALA A 346 38.11 -14.84 -9.77
CA ALA A 346 37.65 -14.35 -11.06
C ALA A 346 37.22 -15.50 -11.98
N VAL A 347 36.08 -15.37 -12.62
CA VAL A 347 35.48 -16.36 -13.52
C VAL A 347 35.18 -15.70 -14.85
N GLU A 348 35.53 -16.35 -15.96
CA GLU A 348 35.15 -15.90 -17.30
C GLU A 348 33.68 -16.24 -17.53
N LEU A 349 32.88 -15.23 -17.82
CA LEU A 349 31.44 -15.37 -18.03
C LEU A 349 31.16 -16.04 -19.37
N GLN A 350 30.40 -17.14 -19.34
CA GLN A 350 29.94 -17.84 -20.54
C GLN A 350 28.55 -17.37 -20.92
N VAL A 351 28.42 -16.87 -22.15
CA VAL A 351 27.12 -16.43 -22.68
C VAL A 351 26.51 -17.57 -23.49
N SER A 352 25.42 -18.11 -22.98
CA SER A 352 24.64 -19.14 -23.65
C SER A 352 23.15 -18.77 -23.66
N HIS A 353 22.39 -19.49 -24.46
CA HIS A 353 20.95 -19.30 -24.57
C HIS A 353 20.24 -20.43 -23.84
N ILE A 354 19.66 -20.10 -22.68
CA ILE A 354 18.74 -20.98 -21.96
C ILE A 354 17.35 -20.36 -21.98
N GLU A 355 16.33 -21.16 -22.22
CA GLU A 355 14.94 -20.76 -22.08
C GLU A 355 14.45 -21.08 -20.65
N SER A 356 14.08 -20.07 -19.89
CA SER A 356 13.54 -20.20 -18.53
C SER A 356 12.01 -20.16 -18.48
N ILE A 357 11.38 -19.61 -19.53
CA ILE A 357 9.93 -19.45 -19.62
C ILE A 357 9.38 -20.56 -20.53
N PRO A 358 8.61 -21.53 -20.00
CA PRO A 358 7.97 -22.56 -20.84
C PRO A 358 7.02 -21.96 -21.88
N GLU A 359 6.99 -22.55 -23.07
CA GLU A 359 6.17 -22.08 -24.20
C GLU A 359 4.69 -21.80 -23.80
N LYS A 360 4.09 -22.64 -22.98
CA LYS A 360 2.72 -22.50 -22.48
C LYS A 360 2.49 -21.30 -21.56
N LEU A 361 3.58 -20.73 -21.00
CA LEU A 361 3.57 -19.56 -20.11
C LEU A 361 4.05 -18.29 -20.82
N ILE A 362 4.49 -18.36 -22.07
CA ILE A 362 4.82 -17.19 -22.87
C ILE A 362 3.52 -16.44 -23.19
N ARG A 363 3.53 -15.14 -22.97
CA ARG A 363 2.41 -14.26 -23.32
C ARG A 363 2.14 -14.29 -24.83
N GLN A 364 0.89 -14.55 -25.22
CA GLN A 364 0.45 -14.52 -26.62
C GLN A 364 -0.44 -13.30 -26.90
N SER A 365 -1.11 -12.78 -25.89
CA SER A 365 -2.00 -11.62 -26.03
C SER A 365 -1.25 -10.32 -26.19
N SER A 366 -1.78 -9.43 -27.01
CA SER A 366 -1.28 -8.06 -27.11
C SER A 366 -1.67 -7.24 -25.87
N PHE A 367 -0.91 -6.18 -25.61
CA PHE A 367 -1.15 -5.22 -24.52
C PHE A 367 -0.64 -3.84 -24.94
N LEU A 368 -1.15 -2.79 -24.31
CA LEU A 368 -0.81 -1.39 -24.60
C LEU A 368 -0.98 -1.01 -26.08
N ASP A 369 -2.01 -1.58 -26.74
CA ASP A 369 -2.28 -1.32 -28.16
C ASP A 369 -2.95 0.05 -28.38
N HIS A 370 -3.46 0.70 -27.32
CA HIS A 370 -4.01 2.03 -27.44
C HIS A 370 -2.92 3.02 -27.86
N LYS A 371 -3.24 3.88 -28.84
CA LYS A 371 -2.28 4.80 -29.48
C LYS A 371 -1.50 5.66 -28.48
N ILE A 372 -2.06 6.00 -27.31
CA ILE A 372 -1.43 6.82 -26.28
C ILE A 372 -0.09 6.21 -25.80
N PHE A 373 0.03 4.88 -25.78
CA PHE A 373 1.25 4.16 -25.39
C PHE A 373 2.30 4.07 -26.52
N ASN A 374 2.01 4.66 -27.69
CA ASN A 374 2.85 4.61 -28.87
C ASN A 374 3.16 6.02 -29.45
N GLU A 375 3.02 7.07 -28.64
CA GLU A 375 3.16 8.46 -29.11
C GLU A 375 4.32 9.25 -28.45
N PHE A 376 4.82 8.84 -27.27
CA PHE A 376 5.71 9.70 -26.45
C PHE A 376 7.03 9.02 -26.09
N HIS A 377 7.80 8.59 -27.10
CA HIS A 377 9.05 7.82 -26.90
C HIS A 377 10.31 8.67 -26.86
N THR A 378 10.20 10.00 -27.02
CA THR A 378 11.30 10.93 -26.84
C THR A 378 11.12 11.79 -25.61
N GLU A 379 12.23 12.24 -25.00
CA GLU A 379 12.17 13.14 -23.83
C GLU A 379 11.31 14.38 -24.09
N THR A 380 11.46 15.00 -25.28
CA THR A 380 10.72 16.23 -25.62
C THR A 380 9.22 15.99 -25.77
N GLU A 381 8.81 14.90 -26.41
CA GLU A 381 7.40 14.54 -26.55
C GLU A 381 6.77 14.27 -25.19
N MET A 382 7.45 13.48 -24.36
CA MET A 382 6.97 13.16 -23.01
C MET A 382 6.88 14.41 -22.13
N LEU A 383 7.86 15.31 -22.17
CA LEU A 383 7.80 16.60 -21.46
C LEU A 383 6.61 17.45 -21.88
N ARG A 384 6.33 17.55 -23.18
CA ARG A 384 5.19 18.30 -23.71
C ARG A 384 3.86 17.67 -23.25
N TYR A 385 3.77 16.34 -23.25
CA TYR A 385 2.58 15.64 -22.77
C TYR A 385 2.37 15.87 -21.28
N ILE A 386 3.38 15.66 -20.44
CA ILE A 386 3.31 15.93 -18.99
C ILE A 386 2.88 17.39 -18.75
N ARG A 387 3.42 18.34 -19.50
CA ARG A 387 3.05 19.75 -19.39
C ARG A 387 1.59 20.01 -19.80
N SER A 388 1.15 19.42 -20.90
CA SER A 388 -0.23 19.59 -21.38
C SER A 388 -1.27 19.08 -20.38
N LEU A 389 -0.94 18.00 -19.63
CA LEU A 389 -1.80 17.50 -18.54
C LEU A 389 -1.79 18.45 -17.35
N SER A 390 -0.60 18.88 -16.92
CA SER A 390 -0.48 19.82 -15.80
C SER A 390 -1.23 21.14 -16.05
N ASP A 391 -1.26 21.62 -17.28
CA ASP A 391 -1.94 22.86 -17.66
C ASP A 391 -3.48 22.77 -17.61
N LYS A 392 -4.05 21.56 -17.62
CA LYS A 392 -5.49 21.33 -17.42
C LYS A 392 -5.91 21.40 -15.94
N ASP A 393 -4.95 21.37 -15.01
CA ASP A 393 -5.19 21.23 -13.57
C ASP A 393 -4.86 22.52 -12.81
N ILE A 394 -5.44 22.65 -11.61
CA ILE A 394 -5.07 23.68 -10.64
C ILE A 394 -4.04 23.11 -9.65
N ALA A 395 -2.97 23.84 -9.42
CA ALA A 395 -1.93 23.52 -8.45
C ALA A 395 -1.53 24.78 -7.66
N LEU A 396 -0.98 24.60 -6.44
CA LEU A 396 -0.65 25.72 -5.55
C LEU A 396 0.55 26.56 -6.04
N ASP A 397 1.28 26.12 -7.04
CA ASP A 397 2.33 26.88 -7.71
C ASP A 397 1.80 28.08 -8.52
N ARG A 398 0.50 28.08 -8.85
CA ARG A 398 -0.14 29.08 -9.74
C ARG A 398 -1.48 29.61 -9.25
N ALA A 399 -2.11 28.95 -8.28
CA ALA A 399 -3.44 29.34 -7.80
C ALA A 399 -3.68 28.89 -6.37
N MET A 400 -4.60 29.54 -5.68
CA MET A 400 -5.18 29.03 -4.43
C MET A 400 -6.26 27.99 -4.78
N ILE A 401 -6.25 26.85 -4.06
CA ILE A 401 -7.25 25.80 -4.25
C ILE A 401 -8.30 25.94 -3.16
N PRO A 402 -9.59 26.16 -3.52
CA PRO A 402 -10.67 26.27 -2.54
C PRO A 402 -11.08 24.89 -2.02
N LEU A 403 -10.41 24.42 -0.97
CA LEU A 403 -10.66 23.10 -0.38
C LEU A 403 -11.45 23.23 0.92
N GLY A 404 -12.47 22.36 1.07
CA GLY A 404 -13.25 22.26 2.30
C GLY A 404 -12.79 21.18 3.26
N SER A 405 -12.01 20.19 2.80
CA SER A 405 -11.71 18.96 3.56
C SER A 405 -10.32 18.92 4.21
N CYS A 406 -9.40 19.76 3.81
CA CYS A 406 -8.06 19.84 4.41
C CYS A 406 -7.39 21.19 4.15
N THR A 407 -6.46 21.55 5.03
CA THR A 407 -5.53 22.64 4.77
C THR A 407 -4.28 22.08 4.14
N MET A 408 -4.11 22.28 2.83
CA MET A 408 -2.85 21.96 2.17
C MET A 408 -1.79 22.98 2.59
N LYS A 409 -0.64 22.49 3.04
CA LYS A 409 0.53 23.34 3.30
C LYS A 409 1.34 23.45 2.03
N LEU A 410 1.92 24.64 1.82
CA LEU A 410 2.96 24.82 0.81
C LEU A 410 4.24 24.16 1.31
N ASN A 411 4.86 23.40 0.43
CA ASN A 411 6.16 22.79 0.67
C ASN A 411 7.26 23.73 0.22
N ALA A 412 8.29 23.88 1.02
CA ALA A 412 9.52 24.48 0.54
C ALA A 412 10.21 23.48 -0.42
N THR A 413 10.87 23.98 -1.46
CA THR A 413 11.65 23.12 -2.37
C THR A 413 12.69 22.28 -1.61
N SER A 414 13.32 22.88 -0.58
CA SER A 414 14.29 22.21 0.29
C SER A 414 13.73 20.98 1.03
N GLU A 415 12.42 20.96 1.35
CA GLU A 415 11.77 19.84 2.00
C GLU A 415 11.53 18.68 1.03
N MET A 416 11.35 18.99 -0.25
CA MET A 416 11.07 17.99 -1.29
C MET A 416 12.34 17.36 -1.87
N ILE A 417 13.44 18.12 -1.96
CA ILE A 417 14.70 17.67 -2.60
C ILE A 417 15.19 16.31 -2.07
N PRO A 418 15.24 16.04 -0.74
CA PRO A 418 15.77 14.78 -0.21
C PRO A 418 15.01 13.54 -0.67
N VAL A 419 13.73 13.66 -1.05
CA VAL A 419 12.92 12.52 -1.52
C VAL A 419 13.50 11.86 -2.77
N SER A 420 14.22 12.61 -3.59
CA SER A 420 14.87 12.11 -4.82
C SER A 420 16.36 11.78 -4.63
N TRP A 421 16.93 11.99 -3.45
CA TRP A 421 18.32 11.60 -3.21
C TRP A 421 18.45 10.07 -3.13
N PRO A 422 19.49 9.47 -3.75
CA PRO A 422 19.69 8.01 -3.70
C PRO A 422 19.73 7.44 -2.28
N GLU A 423 20.26 8.20 -1.32
CA GLU A 423 20.35 7.81 0.08
C GLU A 423 19.00 7.64 0.77
N PHE A 424 17.91 8.21 0.21
CA PHE A 424 16.54 8.01 0.66
C PHE A 424 15.75 7.15 -0.35
N SER A 425 15.94 7.38 -1.65
CA SER A 425 15.11 6.76 -2.69
C SER A 425 15.49 5.32 -3.01
N ASN A 426 16.78 4.95 -2.90
CA ASN A 426 17.28 3.65 -3.37
C ASN A 426 17.46 2.61 -2.26
N ILE A 427 17.04 2.91 -1.04
CA ILE A 427 17.15 1.96 0.07
C ILE A 427 16.02 0.94 0.01
N HIS A 428 16.37 -0.35 0.07
CA HIS A 428 15.42 -1.44 0.20
C HIS A 428 14.89 -1.54 1.64
N PRO A 429 13.58 -1.74 1.88
CA PRO A 429 13.01 -1.76 3.23
C PRO A 429 13.52 -2.91 4.11
N PHE A 430 14.00 -3.99 3.50
CA PHE A 430 14.57 -5.16 4.19
C PHE A 430 16.10 -5.24 4.05
N ALA A 431 16.78 -4.11 3.81
CA ALA A 431 18.22 -4.03 3.89
C ALA A 431 18.71 -4.39 5.32
N PRO A 432 19.95 -4.88 5.48
CA PRO A 432 20.53 -5.12 6.79
C PRO A 432 20.42 -3.91 7.74
N LYS A 433 20.16 -4.14 9.03
CA LYS A 433 19.89 -3.06 9.99
C LYS A 433 21.01 -2.03 10.10
N ASP A 434 22.27 -2.47 9.98
CA ASP A 434 23.44 -1.59 9.98
C ASP A 434 23.48 -0.63 8.77
N GLN A 435 22.78 -0.96 7.70
CA GLN A 435 22.61 -0.10 6.52
C GLN A 435 21.40 0.85 6.64
N LEU A 436 20.52 0.64 7.62
CA LEU A 436 19.30 1.42 7.86
C LEU A 436 19.44 2.47 8.98
N MET A 437 20.60 2.62 9.59
CA MET A 437 20.81 3.51 10.75
C MET A 437 20.34 4.96 10.51
N GLY A 438 20.47 5.46 9.29
CA GLY A 438 19.99 6.80 8.93
C GLY A 438 18.46 6.90 8.99
N TYR A 439 17.76 5.89 8.48
CA TYR A 439 16.31 5.81 8.56
C TYR A 439 15.83 5.57 10.00
N GLU A 440 16.47 4.69 10.77
CA GLU A 440 16.16 4.51 12.20
C GLU A 440 16.24 5.81 12.97
N LYS A 441 17.30 6.59 12.75
CA LYS A 441 17.45 7.91 13.39
C LYS A 441 16.34 8.86 12.98
N LEU A 442 16.01 8.93 11.68
CA LEU A 442 14.94 9.77 11.17
C LEU A 442 13.58 9.39 11.78
N VAL A 443 13.27 8.09 11.85
CA VAL A 443 12.06 7.54 12.43
C VAL A 443 11.96 7.87 13.92
N ASN A 444 13.02 7.59 14.69
CA ASN A 444 13.05 7.86 16.14
C ASN A 444 12.84 9.36 16.43
N GLU A 445 13.51 10.24 15.68
CA GLU A 445 13.31 11.70 15.83
C GLU A 445 11.88 12.13 15.46
N MET A 446 11.28 11.52 14.41
CA MET A 446 9.90 11.81 14.04
C MET A 446 8.91 11.33 15.11
N GLU A 447 9.10 10.14 15.66
CA GLU A 447 8.27 9.62 16.74
C GLU A 447 8.35 10.49 17.99
N GLU A 448 9.56 10.92 18.37
CA GLU A 448 9.77 11.86 19.48
C GLU A 448 9.06 13.20 19.25
N MET A 449 9.24 13.82 18.08
CA MET A 449 8.60 15.09 17.74
C MET A 449 7.06 14.97 17.74
N LEU A 450 6.53 13.91 17.16
CA LEU A 450 5.08 13.69 17.13
C LEU A 450 4.52 13.39 18.52
N SER A 451 5.25 12.67 19.37
CA SER A 451 4.89 12.46 20.78
C SER A 451 4.81 13.79 21.55
N LEU A 452 5.81 14.66 21.38
CA LEU A 452 5.80 16.00 22.00
C LEU A 452 4.63 16.86 21.53
N LEU A 453 4.28 16.81 20.23
CA LEU A 453 3.23 17.60 19.64
C LEU A 453 1.82 17.11 19.98
N THR A 454 1.66 15.84 20.34
CA THR A 454 0.34 15.21 20.57
C THR A 454 0.08 14.86 22.03
N GLY A 455 1.12 14.75 22.85
CA GLY A 455 1.04 14.30 24.23
C GLY A 455 0.85 12.78 24.39
N TYR A 456 1.06 12.00 23.32
CA TYR A 456 0.99 10.54 23.39
C TYR A 456 2.32 9.92 23.81
N SER A 457 2.24 8.75 24.47
CA SER A 457 3.40 8.01 24.99
C SER A 457 4.07 7.11 23.95
N GLY A 458 3.35 6.69 22.92
CA GLY A 458 3.86 5.87 21.83
C GLY A 458 3.36 6.37 20.49
N ILE A 459 4.26 6.36 19.49
CA ILE A 459 3.96 6.69 18.09
C ILE A 459 4.36 5.49 17.22
N SER A 460 3.59 5.19 16.18
CA SER A 460 3.96 4.26 15.12
C SER A 460 3.80 4.91 13.76
N LEU A 461 4.85 4.85 12.95
CA LEU A 461 4.88 5.37 11.58
C LEU A 461 4.48 4.30 10.54
N GLN A 462 4.15 3.07 10.98
CA GLN A 462 3.86 1.97 10.07
C GLN A 462 2.61 2.17 9.19
N PRO A 463 1.49 2.77 9.67
CA PRO A 463 0.33 2.96 8.81
C PRO A 463 0.62 3.86 7.61
N ASN A 464 0.44 3.36 6.40
CA ASN A 464 0.74 4.05 5.13
C ASN A 464 -0.40 4.93 4.59
N ALA A 465 -1.41 5.18 5.39
CA ALA A 465 -2.50 6.14 5.13
C ALA A 465 -3.21 6.51 6.43
N GLY A 466 -3.93 7.63 6.47
CA GLY A 466 -4.79 7.98 7.60
C GLY A 466 -5.84 6.91 7.90
N SER A 467 -6.45 6.34 6.86
CA SER A 467 -7.40 5.23 7.01
C SER A 467 -6.76 3.95 7.60
N GLN A 468 -5.50 3.68 7.26
CA GLN A 468 -4.75 2.60 7.90
C GLN A 468 -4.37 2.94 9.35
N GLY A 469 -4.16 4.21 9.66
CA GLY A 469 -4.02 4.68 11.05
C GLY A 469 -5.29 4.49 11.86
N GLU A 470 -6.47 4.78 11.27
CA GLU A 470 -7.76 4.46 11.91
C GLU A 470 -7.88 2.97 12.22
N TYR A 471 -7.57 2.14 11.24
CA TYR A 471 -7.60 0.68 11.40
C TYR A 471 -6.62 0.21 12.48
N ALA A 472 -5.37 0.66 12.44
CA ALA A 472 -4.33 0.28 13.41
C ALA A 472 -4.68 0.69 14.84
N GLY A 473 -5.19 1.91 15.02
CA GLY A 473 -5.58 2.41 16.35
C GLY A 473 -6.76 1.64 16.94
N LEU A 474 -7.76 1.29 16.14
CA LEU A 474 -8.89 0.45 16.59
C LEU A 474 -8.46 -0.99 16.87
N LEU A 475 -7.51 -1.54 16.08
CA LEU A 475 -6.94 -2.85 16.38
C LEU A 475 -6.20 -2.86 17.72
N ALA A 476 -5.47 -1.79 18.06
CA ALA A 476 -4.78 -1.67 19.34
C ALA A 476 -5.79 -1.68 20.53
N ILE A 477 -6.90 -0.98 20.39
CA ILE A 477 -7.98 -0.98 21.39
C ILE A 477 -8.60 -2.38 21.51
N ASP A 478 -8.96 -3.01 20.39
CA ASP A 478 -9.54 -4.37 20.37
C ASP A 478 -8.58 -5.40 21.01
N ALA A 479 -7.30 -5.33 20.66
CA ALA A 479 -6.28 -6.21 21.24
C ALA A 479 -6.12 -6.00 22.75
N PHE A 480 -6.18 -4.75 23.24
CA PHE A 480 -6.15 -4.45 24.66
C PHE A 480 -7.36 -5.09 25.39
N HIS A 481 -8.57 -4.91 24.86
CA HIS A 481 -9.77 -5.52 25.44
C HIS A 481 -9.67 -7.05 25.46
N LYS A 482 -9.25 -7.67 24.37
CA LYS A 482 -9.06 -9.13 24.28
C LYS A 482 -8.01 -9.65 25.27
N ASN A 483 -6.89 -8.92 25.42
CA ASN A 483 -5.85 -9.27 26.39
C ASN A 483 -6.35 -9.22 27.84
N ASN A 484 -7.28 -8.32 28.13
CA ASN A 484 -7.91 -8.18 29.44
C ASN A 484 -9.17 -9.05 29.64
N GLN A 485 -9.40 -10.03 28.76
CA GLN A 485 -10.56 -10.94 28.77
C GLN A 485 -11.90 -10.21 28.55
N GLU A 486 -11.89 -9.05 27.92
CA GLU A 486 -13.04 -8.22 27.59
C GLU A 486 -13.41 -8.27 26.10
N ALA A 487 -13.23 -9.42 25.44
CA ALA A 487 -13.52 -9.60 24.00
C ALA A 487 -15.00 -9.35 23.63
N HIS A 488 -15.89 -9.24 24.62
CA HIS A 488 -17.29 -8.88 24.44
C HIS A 488 -17.52 -7.38 24.16
N ARG A 489 -16.50 -6.52 24.36
CA ARG A 489 -16.58 -5.09 24.06
C ARG A 489 -16.44 -4.84 22.55
N ASP A 490 -17.57 -4.88 21.85
CA ASP A 490 -17.66 -4.83 20.40
C ASP A 490 -18.45 -3.62 19.85
N ILE A 491 -18.85 -2.69 20.72
CA ILE A 491 -19.59 -1.48 20.33
C ILE A 491 -18.62 -0.29 20.13
N CYS A 492 -18.71 0.37 18.98
CA CYS A 492 -18.07 1.65 18.71
C CYS A 492 -19.13 2.75 18.52
N LEU A 493 -19.12 3.74 19.40
CA LEU A 493 -19.96 4.94 19.25
C LEU A 493 -19.33 5.88 18.24
N ILE A 494 -20.10 6.44 17.31
CA ILE A 494 -19.60 7.36 16.29
C ILE A 494 -20.61 8.50 16.06
N PRO A 495 -20.26 9.78 16.32
CA PRO A 495 -21.12 10.90 16.03
C PRO A 495 -21.45 11.00 14.54
N LYS A 496 -22.64 11.48 14.21
CA LYS A 496 -23.07 11.71 12.82
C LYS A 496 -22.18 12.71 12.09
N SER A 497 -21.50 13.60 12.82
CA SER A 497 -20.49 14.53 12.30
C SER A 497 -19.17 13.90 11.93
N ALA A 498 -18.91 12.60 12.24
CA ALA A 498 -17.66 11.93 11.94
C ALA A 498 -17.48 11.69 10.45
N HIS A 499 -16.22 11.63 10.01
CA HIS A 499 -15.87 11.31 8.62
C HIS A 499 -16.35 9.91 8.24
N GLY A 500 -16.68 9.69 6.96
CA GLY A 500 -17.20 8.41 6.46
C GLY A 500 -16.24 7.23 6.57
N THR A 501 -14.94 7.47 6.74
CA THR A 501 -13.93 6.41 6.98
C THR A 501 -14.03 5.81 8.37
N ASN A 502 -14.47 6.58 9.37
CA ASN A 502 -14.53 6.09 10.76
C ASN A 502 -15.44 4.87 10.92
N PRO A 503 -16.72 4.90 10.48
CA PRO A 503 -17.57 3.70 10.55
C PRO A 503 -17.07 2.54 9.69
N ALA A 504 -16.41 2.81 8.56
CA ALA A 504 -15.81 1.77 7.74
C ALA A 504 -14.63 1.08 8.46
N SER A 505 -13.75 1.85 9.10
CA SER A 505 -12.61 1.34 9.87
C SER A 505 -13.07 0.53 11.07
N ALA A 506 -14.12 0.97 11.80
CA ALA A 506 -14.69 0.24 12.90
C ALA A 506 -15.24 -1.14 12.47
N GLN A 507 -15.91 -1.21 11.33
CA GLN A 507 -16.40 -2.48 10.78
C GLN A 507 -15.27 -3.43 10.34
N MET A 508 -14.18 -2.89 9.81
CA MET A 508 -13.01 -3.70 9.43
C MET A 508 -12.33 -4.38 10.62
N VAL A 509 -12.51 -3.84 11.82
CA VAL A 509 -12.03 -4.43 13.08
C VAL A 509 -13.10 -5.36 13.70
N GLY A 510 -14.27 -5.46 13.08
CA GLY A 510 -15.38 -6.29 13.59
C GLY A 510 -16.28 -5.59 14.63
N LEU A 511 -16.10 -4.29 14.86
CA LEU A 511 -16.91 -3.52 15.79
C LEU A 511 -18.28 -3.18 15.21
N LYS A 512 -19.29 -3.13 16.06
CA LYS A 512 -20.65 -2.70 15.73
C LYS A 512 -20.76 -1.19 15.93
N VAL A 513 -21.08 -0.47 14.87
CA VAL A 513 -21.23 0.99 14.91
C VAL A 513 -22.60 1.38 15.46
N VAL A 514 -22.60 2.24 16.48
CA VAL A 514 -23.80 2.88 17.03
C VAL A 514 -23.65 4.40 16.83
N PRO A 515 -24.51 5.03 16.02
CA PRO A 515 -24.42 6.47 15.77
C PRO A 515 -24.84 7.27 16.99
N VAL A 516 -24.16 8.39 17.25
CA VAL A 516 -24.50 9.40 18.25
C VAL A 516 -25.02 10.64 17.53
N GLU A 517 -26.09 11.23 18.02
CA GLU A 517 -26.69 12.43 17.45
C GLU A 517 -25.80 13.67 17.67
N CYS A 518 -26.03 14.69 16.84
CA CYS A 518 -25.49 16.02 17.03
C CYS A 518 -26.63 16.98 17.35
N ASP A 519 -26.34 18.01 18.15
CA ASP A 519 -27.28 19.11 18.42
C ASP A 519 -27.49 20.02 17.20
N SER A 520 -28.31 21.05 17.36
CA SER A 520 -28.60 22.02 16.27
C SER A 520 -27.41 22.88 15.88
N GLU A 521 -26.38 22.96 16.71
CA GLU A 521 -25.15 23.72 16.47
C GLU A 521 -24.02 22.82 15.89
N GLY A 522 -24.26 21.52 15.80
CA GLY A 522 -23.33 20.53 15.27
C GLY A 522 -22.37 19.93 16.31
N ASN A 523 -22.57 20.22 17.61
CA ASN A 523 -21.85 19.56 18.68
C ASN A 523 -22.38 18.13 18.90
N ILE A 524 -21.62 17.31 19.61
CA ILE A 524 -22.09 16.00 20.07
C ILE A 524 -23.25 16.19 21.08
N ASP A 525 -24.37 15.53 20.87
CA ASP A 525 -25.47 15.53 21.84
C ASP A 525 -25.05 14.72 23.08
N ILE A 526 -24.72 15.44 24.16
CA ILE A 526 -24.23 14.86 25.41
C ILE A 526 -25.29 13.97 26.08
N ILE A 527 -26.59 14.27 25.91
CA ILE A 527 -27.67 13.47 26.50
C ILE A 527 -27.73 12.13 25.77
N ASP A 528 -27.77 12.15 24.44
CA ASP A 528 -27.77 10.93 23.63
C ASP A 528 -26.50 10.09 23.83
N LEU A 529 -25.34 10.77 23.98
CA LEU A 529 -24.08 10.09 24.28
C LEU A 529 -24.14 9.35 25.63
N LYS A 530 -24.61 10.00 26.71
CA LYS A 530 -24.76 9.40 28.04
C LYS A 530 -25.71 8.21 28.03
N GLU A 531 -26.87 8.36 27.42
CA GLU A 531 -27.84 7.27 27.28
C GLU A 531 -27.29 6.04 26.57
N LYS A 532 -26.52 6.28 25.47
CA LYS A 532 -25.90 5.19 24.69
C LYS A 532 -24.71 4.56 25.44
N ALA A 533 -23.87 5.37 26.08
CA ALA A 533 -22.77 4.87 26.88
C ALA A 533 -23.24 3.99 28.02
N GLU A 534 -24.31 4.41 28.74
CA GLU A 534 -24.92 3.63 29.79
C GLU A 534 -25.57 2.33 29.26
N LYS A 535 -26.35 2.46 28.18
CA LYS A 535 -27.04 1.30 27.55
C LYS A 535 -26.06 0.23 27.08
N TYR A 536 -24.92 0.59 26.58
CA TYR A 536 -23.90 -0.33 26.01
C TYR A 536 -22.70 -0.51 26.95
N SER A 537 -22.74 -0.07 28.18
CA SER A 537 -21.63 0.00 29.14
C SER A 537 -20.77 -1.27 29.17
N GLU A 538 -21.40 -2.45 29.22
CA GLU A 538 -20.65 -3.73 29.22
C GLU A 538 -19.97 -4.04 27.90
N ASN A 539 -20.53 -3.58 26.78
CA ASN A 539 -20.03 -3.88 25.43
C ASN A 539 -19.27 -2.71 24.77
N LEU A 540 -19.17 -1.57 25.47
CA LEU A 540 -18.55 -0.37 24.91
C LEU A 540 -17.04 -0.58 24.74
N SER A 541 -16.59 -0.64 23.50
CA SER A 541 -15.17 -0.70 23.14
C SER A 541 -14.58 0.69 23.03
N SER A 542 -15.20 1.55 22.20
CA SER A 542 -14.63 2.85 21.88
C SER A 542 -15.66 3.87 21.42
N LEU A 543 -15.27 5.13 21.48
CA LEU A 543 -15.88 6.25 20.75
C LEU A 543 -14.86 6.75 19.71
N MET A 544 -15.29 6.97 18.46
CA MET A 544 -14.49 7.67 17.46
C MET A 544 -15.05 9.06 17.20
N ILE A 545 -14.26 10.10 17.44
CA ILE A 545 -14.64 11.50 17.13
C ILE A 545 -13.62 12.14 16.23
N THR A 546 -14.09 13.02 15.33
CA THR A 546 -13.22 13.95 14.58
C THR A 546 -13.14 15.26 15.34
N TYR A 547 -11.95 15.73 15.68
CA TYR A 547 -11.78 16.94 16.50
C TYR A 547 -10.70 17.88 15.95
N PRO A 548 -11.04 19.16 15.67
CA PRO A 548 -12.39 19.70 15.54
C PRO A 548 -13.24 18.94 14.51
N SER A 549 -14.57 19.00 14.63
CA SER A 549 -15.48 18.18 13.83
C SER A 549 -15.44 18.50 12.32
N THR A 550 -15.98 17.62 11.49
CA THR A 550 -16.14 17.89 10.05
C THR A 550 -17.10 19.06 9.76
N HIS A 551 -17.94 19.43 10.71
CA HIS A 551 -18.79 20.64 10.64
C HIS A 551 -18.04 21.92 10.99
N GLY A 552 -16.75 21.86 11.35
CA GLY A 552 -15.94 22.99 11.78
C GLY A 552 -16.18 23.42 13.23
N VAL A 553 -16.85 22.57 14.01
CA VAL A 553 -17.16 22.85 15.43
C VAL A 553 -15.99 22.43 16.30
N PHE A 554 -15.54 23.34 17.14
CA PHE A 554 -14.57 23.09 18.20
C PHE A 554 -15.33 22.73 19.47
N GLU A 555 -15.47 21.42 19.71
CA GLU A 555 -16.27 20.85 20.80
C GLU A 555 -15.74 21.30 22.17
N THR A 556 -16.47 22.18 22.85
CA THR A 556 -16.05 22.71 24.17
C THR A 556 -16.20 21.68 25.29
N SER A 557 -17.07 20.68 25.10
CA SER A 557 -17.34 19.59 26.05
C SER A 557 -16.46 18.35 25.79
N VAL A 558 -15.40 18.43 24.97
CA VAL A 558 -14.59 17.27 24.60
C VAL A 558 -14.06 16.49 25.81
N THR A 559 -13.64 17.17 26.87
CA THR A 559 -13.17 16.51 28.10
C THR A 559 -14.29 15.70 28.76
N GLU A 560 -15.51 16.29 28.89
CA GLU A 560 -16.70 15.58 29.41
C GLU A 560 -17.06 14.37 28.53
N VAL A 561 -16.98 14.51 27.23
CA VAL A 561 -17.17 13.41 26.27
C VAL A 561 -16.20 12.25 26.56
N CYS A 562 -14.92 12.54 26.75
CA CYS A 562 -13.91 11.55 27.09
C CYS A 562 -14.20 10.88 28.45
N GLU A 563 -14.55 11.67 29.48
CA GLU A 563 -14.87 11.16 30.84
C GLU A 563 -16.09 10.22 30.82
N ILE A 564 -17.13 10.53 30.05
CA ILE A 564 -18.31 9.66 29.90
C ILE A 564 -17.86 8.30 29.37
N ILE A 565 -17.08 8.24 28.31
CA ILE A 565 -16.63 6.99 27.69
C ILE A 565 -15.74 6.18 28.64
N HIS A 566 -14.77 6.85 29.28
CA HIS A 566 -13.86 6.21 30.23
C HIS A 566 -14.59 5.64 31.45
N SER A 567 -15.64 6.31 31.93
CA SER A 567 -16.43 5.83 33.07
C SER A 567 -17.18 4.51 32.77
N HIS A 568 -17.40 4.20 31.50
CA HIS A 568 -17.98 2.95 31.00
C HIS A 568 -16.94 1.95 30.46
N GLY A 569 -15.65 2.20 30.69
CA GLY A 569 -14.55 1.29 30.31
C GLY A 569 -14.17 1.31 28.84
N GLY A 570 -14.73 2.22 28.05
CA GLY A 570 -14.39 2.42 26.64
C GLY A 570 -13.14 3.31 26.46
N PHE A 571 -12.60 3.34 25.24
CA PHE A 571 -11.51 4.19 24.81
C PHE A 571 -11.98 5.31 23.87
N VAL A 572 -11.27 6.43 23.86
CA VAL A 572 -11.57 7.55 22.96
C VAL A 572 -10.54 7.62 21.85
N TYR A 573 -11.01 7.42 20.63
CA TYR A 573 -10.24 7.59 19.40
C TYR A 573 -10.50 8.99 18.82
N ILE A 574 -9.46 9.79 18.71
CA ILE A 574 -9.51 11.14 18.10
C ILE A 574 -9.02 11.05 16.65
N ASP A 575 -9.92 11.24 15.69
CA ASP A 575 -9.54 11.41 14.29
C ASP A 575 -8.75 12.72 14.13
N GLY A 576 -7.45 12.58 13.88
CA GLY A 576 -6.49 13.69 13.79
C GLY A 576 -6.42 14.35 12.40
N ALA A 577 -7.40 14.14 11.53
CA ALA A 577 -7.46 14.79 10.22
C ALA A 577 -7.39 16.32 10.31
N ASN A 578 -7.94 16.91 11.38
CA ASN A 578 -7.96 18.33 11.64
C ASN A 578 -6.92 18.79 12.68
N PHE A 579 -5.89 17.98 12.93
CA PHE A 579 -4.84 18.27 13.93
C PHE A 579 -4.17 19.63 13.75
N ASN A 580 -4.17 20.17 12.52
CA ASN A 580 -3.68 21.52 12.24
C ASN A 580 -4.32 22.62 13.12
N ALA A 581 -5.55 22.42 13.57
CA ALA A 581 -6.24 23.39 14.47
C ALA A 581 -5.78 23.25 15.92
N MET A 582 -5.09 22.16 16.29
CA MET A 582 -4.66 21.85 17.65
C MET A 582 -3.18 22.07 17.89
N VAL A 583 -2.34 21.90 16.86
CA VAL A 583 -0.89 21.90 17.00
C VAL A 583 -0.39 23.19 17.67
N GLY A 584 0.40 23.05 18.75
CA GLY A 584 0.91 24.17 19.56
C GLY A 584 -0.13 24.82 20.50
N LEU A 585 -1.40 24.38 20.48
CA LEU A 585 -2.48 24.93 21.31
C LEU A 585 -3.03 23.92 22.32
N CYS A 586 -3.24 22.67 21.92
CA CYS A 586 -3.69 21.61 22.80
C CYS A 586 -3.20 20.25 22.32
N PHE A 587 -3.17 19.29 23.24
CA PHE A 587 -2.62 17.96 23.03
C PHE A 587 -3.74 16.91 23.20
N PRO A 588 -4.06 16.14 22.15
CA PRO A 588 -5.15 15.15 22.24
C PRO A 588 -4.91 14.10 23.34
N GLY A 589 -3.67 13.68 23.56
CA GLY A 589 -3.32 12.77 24.67
C GLY A 589 -3.51 13.37 26.07
N SER A 590 -3.63 14.71 26.21
CA SER A 590 -3.78 15.37 27.50
C SER A 590 -5.24 15.68 27.88
N PHE A 591 -6.15 15.81 26.91
CA PHE A 591 -7.56 16.10 27.21
C PHE A 591 -8.46 14.84 27.22
N GLY A 592 -7.89 13.67 27.12
CA GLY A 592 -8.61 12.40 27.25
C GLY A 592 -8.67 11.56 25.97
N GLY A 593 -8.00 11.93 24.89
CA GLY A 593 -7.83 11.07 23.73
C GLY A 593 -6.87 9.91 24.03
N ASP A 594 -7.28 8.68 23.79
CA ASP A 594 -6.44 7.50 24.02
C ASP A 594 -5.63 7.12 22.80
N VAL A 595 -6.17 7.34 21.60
CA VAL A 595 -5.55 7.06 20.32
C VAL A 595 -5.87 8.19 19.34
N SER A 596 -4.92 8.55 18.50
CA SER A 596 -5.18 9.38 17.32
C SER A 596 -4.38 8.85 16.13
N HIS A 597 -4.93 8.96 14.93
CA HIS A 597 -4.08 8.98 13.75
C HIS A 597 -3.75 10.43 13.35
N LEU A 598 -2.64 10.60 12.67
CA LEU A 598 -2.19 11.88 12.14
C LEU A 598 -2.13 11.82 10.62
N ASN A 599 -2.49 12.90 9.95
CA ASN A 599 -2.35 13.03 8.51
C ASN A 599 -1.19 13.98 8.21
N LEU A 600 0.02 13.43 7.98
CA LEU A 600 1.20 14.26 7.71
C LEU A 600 1.02 15.08 6.43
N HIS A 601 0.24 14.58 5.47
CA HIS A 601 -0.14 15.30 4.24
C HIS A 601 -1.18 16.43 4.45
N LYS A 602 -1.67 16.63 5.66
CA LYS A 602 -2.57 17.75 6.01
C LYS A 602 -1.90 18.78 6.90
N THR A 603 -1.26 18.34 7.98
CA THR A 603 -0.67 19.22 9.00
C THR A 603 0.83 19.45 8.79
N PHE A 604 1.56 18.48 8.26
CA PHE A 604 3.04 18.45 8.24
C PHE A 604 3.62 18.42 6.82
N CYS A 605 3.04 19.12 5.89
CA CYS A 605 3.55 19.49 4.56
C CYS A 605 3.78 18.36 3.54
N ILE A 606 3.56 17.08 3.84
CA ILE A 606 3.62 16.06 2.79
C ILE A 606 2.59 16.40 1.70
N PRO A 607 2.97 16.39 0.41
CA PRO A 607 2.07 16.72 -0.67
C PRO A 607 0.84 15.81 -0.71
N HIS A 608 -0.36 16.39 -0.70
CA HIS A 608 -1.62 15.63 -0.65
C HIS A 608 -1.88 14.86 -1.96
N GLY A 609 -1.95 15.56 -3.07
CA GLY A 609 -2.16 14.95 -4.38
C GLY A 609 -0.89 14.43 -5.03
N GLY A 610 0.25 14.95 -4.59
CA GLY A 610 1.54 14.63 -5.14
C GLY A 610 2.11 13.30 -4.67
N GLY A 611 1.71 12.78 -3.53
CA GLY A 611 2.20 11.51 -2.99
C GLY A 611 1.08 10.62 -2.46
N GLY A 612 -0.16 11.02 -2.65
CA GLY A 612 -1.32 10.34 -2.06
C GLY A 612 -1.39 10.59 -0.56
N PRO A 613 -1.95 9.66 0.26
CA PRO A 613 -1.90 9.79 1.72
C PRO A 613 -0.50 9.52 2.29
N GLY A 614 0.33 8.75 1.60
CA GLY A 614 1.71 8.40 1.93
C GLY A 614 1.88 7.73 3.28
N ILE A 615 1.55 8.41 4.39
CA ILE A 615 1.72 7.92 5.75
C ILE A 615 0.65 8.49 6.69
N GLY A 616 0.20 7.69 7.65
CA GLY A 616 -0.80 8.05 8.66
C GLY A 616 -0.42 7.53 10.05
N PRO A 617 0.56 8.16 10.71
CA PRO A 617 1.02 7.70 12.02
C PRO A 617 -0.11 7.60 13.03
N ILE A 618 0.01 6.66 13.96
CA ILE A 618 -0.84 6.61 15.15
C ILE A 618 -0.05 7.02 16.40
N GLY A 619 -0.71 7.78 17.27
CA GLY A 619 -0.26 8.06 18.62
C GLY A 619 -1.18 7.38 19.63
N VAL A 620 -0.61 6.79 20.69
CA VAL A 620 -1.36 6.07 21.71
C VAL A 620 -0.89 6.44 23.11
N VAL A 621 -1.81 6.34 24.09
CA VAL A 621 -1.46 6.44 25.52
C VAL A 621 -0.65 5.22 25.99
N GLU A 622 0.05 5.34 27.13
CA GLU A 622 0.97 4.32 27.65
C GLU A 622 0.36 2.91 27.71
N LYS A 623 -0.89 2.79 28.16
CA LYS A 623 -1.59 1.48 28.31
C LYS A 623 -1.81 0.74 26.97
N LEU A 624 -1.76 1.43 25.82
CA LEU A 624 -1.94 0.86 24.50
C LEU A 624 -0.63 0.66 23.71
N LYS A 625 0.49 1.10 24.26
CA LYS A 625 1.80 1.11 23.57
C LYS A 625 2.24 -0.31 23.12
N ASP A 626 2.04 -1.31 23.97
CA ASP A 626 2.40 -2.70 23.67
C ASP A 626 1.53 -3.33 22.55
N PHE A 627 0.42 -2.69 22.19
CA PHE A 627 -0.53 -3.18 21.19
C PHE A 627 -0.42 -2.50 19.83
N MET A 628 0.59 -1.66 19.63
CA MET A 628 0.82 -1.01 18.34
C MET A 628 1.22 -2.03 17.24
N PRO A 629 1.00 -1.70 15.96
CA PRO A 629 1.35 -2.60 14.86
C PRO A 629 2.87 -2.82 14.77
N SER A 630 3.26 -4.07 14.51
CA SER A 630 4.68 -4.45 14.34
C SER A 630 4.80 -5.74 13.54
N PHE A 631 5.89 -5.88 12.75
CA PHE A 631 6.32 -7.15 12.17
C PHE A 631 6.98 -8.07 13.21
N HIS A 632 7.58 -7.48 14.23
CA HIS A 632 8.24 -8.24 15.29
C HIS A 632 7.17 -8.69 16.30
N SER A 633 6.83 -9.99 16.25
CA SER A 633 5.78 -10.55 17.10
C SER A 633 6.25 -10.68 18.56
N GLU A 634 6.12 -9.60 19.29
CA GLU A 634 5.95 -9.70 20.73
C GLU A 634 4.48 -10.08 21.01
N THR A 635 4.24 -10.74 22.12
CA THR A 635 2.96 -11.45 22.38
C THR A 635 1.72 -10.57 22.42
N LYS A 636 1.84 -9.24 22.40
CA LYS A 636 0.73 -8.29 22.52
C LYS A 636 0.46 -7.47 21.26
N THR A 637 1.43 -7.36 20.34
CA THR A 637 1.26 -6.55 19.13
C THR A 637 0.16 -7.06 18.22
N VAL A 638 -0.47 -6.15 17.48
CA VAL A 638 -1.57 -6.52 16.59
C VAL A 638 -1.14 -7.13 15.26
N GLY A 639 0.15 -7.15 14.98
CA GLY A 639 0.70 -7.51 13.67
C GLY A 639 0.79 -6.31 12.71
N PRO A 640 1.45 -6.48 11.55
CA PRO A 640 1.66 -5.39 10.62
C PRO A 640 0.36 -4.98 9.90
N VAL A 641 0.21 -3.67 9.65
CA VAL A 641 -0.91 -3.08 8.90
C VAL A 641 -0.49 -2.56 7.52
N SER A 642 0.80 -2.58 7.20
CA SER A 642 1.37 -2.26 5.88
C SER A 642 2.52 -3.22 5.57
N GLY A 643 3.02 -3.20 4.34
CA GLY A 643 4.02 -4.15 3.84
C GLY A 643 5.44 -3.96 4.40
N THR A 644 5.71 -2.89 5.17
CA THR A 644 7.05 -2.57 5.71
C THR A 644 6.97 -1.96 7.10
N ASP A 645 8.07 -2.00 7.85
CA ASP A 645 8.13 -1.54 9.25
C ASP A 645 7.75 -0.06 9.43
N TRP A 646 8.12 0.79 8.47
CA TRP A 646 7.95 2.25 8.55
C TRP A 646 6.97 2.79 7.50
N GLY A 647 6.13 1.93 6.94
CA GLY A 647 5.14 2.32 5.92
C GLY A 647 5.79 2.99 4.71
N SER A 648 5.49 4.27 4.49
CA SER A 648 6.01 5.07 3.37
C SER A 648 7.17 5.95 3.82
N ALA A 649 8.30 5.35 4.15
CA ALA A 649 9.41 6.01 4.84
C ALA A 649 10.09 7.15 4.05
N SER A 650 10.15 7.07 2.69
CA SER A 650 10.91 8.05 1.90
C SER A 650 10.36 9.47 1.92
N ILE A 651 9.11 9.66 2.34
CA ILE A 651 8.50 10.99 2.45
C ILE A 651 8.58 11.59 3.87
N LEU A 652 9.09 10.85 4.84
CA LEU A 652 9.31 11.37 6.20
C LEU A 652 10.26 12.58 6.26
N PRO A 653 11.32 12.68 5.43
CA PRO A 653 12.17 13.86 5.40
C PRO A 653 11.40 15.19 5.23
N ILE A 654 10.30 15.19 4.50
CA ILE A 654 9.46 16.39 4.28
C ILE A 654 8.92 16.92 5.61
N SER A 655 8.23 16.07 6.36
CA SER A 655 7.68 16.45 7.67
C SER A 655 8.75 16.68 8.71
N TRP A 656 9.83 15.89 8.70
CA TRP A 656 10.96 16.06 9.60
C TRP A 656 11.60 17.44 9.43
N MET A 657 11.90 17.84 8.19
CA MET A 657 12.45 19.16 7.90
C MET A 657 11.47 20.28 8.29
N TYR A 658 10.19 20.13 7.96
CA TYR A 658 9.18 21.12 8.33
C TYR A 658 9.13 21.35 9.83
N ILE A 659 9.07 20.29 10.65
CA ILE A 659 9.02 20.41 12.10
C ILE A 659 10.35 20.99 12.65
N LYS A 660 11.49 20.55 12.14
CA LYS A 660 12.81 21.08 12.54
C LYS A 660 12.97 22.59 12.22
N MET A 661 12.41 23.04 11.11
CA MET A 661 12.46 24.45 10.70
C MET A 661 11.49 25.31 11.51
N MET A 662 10.31 24.80 11.85
CA MET A 662 9.29 25.55 12.60
C MET A 662 9.47 25.47 14.11
N GLY A 663 10.15 24.44 14.61
CA GLY A 663 10.24 24.07 16.02
C GLY A 663 9.08 23.19 16.48
N THR A 664 9.23 22.56 17.63
CA THR A 664 8.20 21.74 18.29
C THR A 664 7.45 22.50 19.36
#